data_649116ec2b1f856c406934821e6dadcd
#
_entry.id   649116ec2b1f856c406934821e6dadcd
#
_cell.length_a   1.000
_cell.length_b   1.000
_cell.length_c   1.000
_cell.angle_alpha   90.00
_cell.angle_beta   90.00
_cell.angle_gamma   90.00
#
_symmetry.space_group_name_H-M   'P 1'
#
loop_
_entity.id
_entity.type
_entity.pdbx_description
1 polymer ?
#
loop_
_entity_poly.entity_id
_entity_poly.type
_entity_poly.pdbx_seq_one_letter_code
_entity_poly.pdbx_strand_id
1 'polypeptide(L)'
;MRKHLLLSTCFAAVASPALAQDPCDEPGAVCTAAWKIDDDVITVTATGNASEVEDTGQAVTIIGREEIEEVQGADLTRVLERAPGVAISRNGGIGGVTSVRVRGAEAEQLLVIVDGVRVADPASPSGGFDFGNLTTGNLDKIDLLRGSNSTIWGSDAVGGVLVATTRDETGFAASAEYGARDTIFGTATGGVQTDQFYIGASGSYLTTDGFSAAASGSEADGFEQWDIAGRTSVYVSDRITLFARGRYAEGDLDIDGFANVAPFGLIDTGEYQKTQQYSAATGLSFDNGPLYLTAAYSFADTERQNFNPAFGTAPGFTSDGHSDRVELRGEWRPIGPLIINFGGENEWTSLETNFTARQETRIAGAYAQLGIEFGGLSGHLGVRHDDHRDFGGATSFGADISYEVAEDIRVRASVGEGFKAPSLFQLFSDFGNDTLQPEQSTSFDLGLAWHNRNDPFYAGITAFQRDSENQIEFVSCFGVTGGICTNRPFGTYDNVGKVRAQGFEVELGANPSDTFGVAAVYAYVDTENRTAGAANEGNVLARRPKHALTFSADWETPLAGLTVGGDIRMVGDSFDDAGNFTRLDGYHVVTLRASVPFGETVELFGRVENVFDEDYQTAAGYGTAGRGAFVGARAKF
;
A
#
# COMPACT_ATOMS: atom_id res chain seq x y z
N MET A 1 24.29 -18.39 24.48
CA MET A 1 25.75 -18.43 24.19
C MET A 1 26.03 -17.26 23.25
N ARG A 2 26.55 -16.17 23.78
CA ARG A 2 26.85 -14.94 23.00
C ARG A 2 27.96 -15.22 21.98
N LYS A 3 27.67 -15.03 20.69
CA LYS A 3 28.67 -15.02 19.62
C LYS A 3 29.02 -13.57 19.31
N HIS A 4 30.23 -13.15 19.71
CA HIS A 4 30.82 -11.88 19.28
C HIS A 4 31.17 -11.98 17.79
N LEU A 5 30.60 -11.10 16.96
CA LEU A 5 31.01 -10.91 15.58
C LEU A 5 32.03 -9.76 15.55
N LEU A 6 33.27 -10.06 15.15
CA LEU A 6 34.35 -9.10 14.94
C LEU A 6 34.09 -8.38 13.59
N LEU A 7 33.81 -7.09 13.67
CA LEU A 7 33.80 -6.21 12.48
C LEU A 7 35.25 -5.94 12.06
N SER A 8 35.66 -6.45 10.92
CA SER A 8 36.92 -6.16 10.26
C SER A 8 36.76 -4.92 9.41
N THR A 9 37.39 -3.81 9.78
CA THR A 9 37.39 -2.55 9.01
C THR A 9 38.31 -2.67 7.80
N CYS A 10 37.72 -2.77 6.59
CA CYS A 10 38.45 -2.51 5.33
C CYS A 10 38.34 -1.04 4.96
N PHE A 11 39.39 -0.26 5.11
CA PHE A 11 39.55 1.04 4.50
C PHE A 11 39.85 0.84 3.00
N ALA A 12 38.88 1.10 2.13
CA ALA A 12 39.12 1.24 0.68
C ALA A 12 39.33 2.73 0.36
N ALA A 13 40.41 3.04 -0.33
CA ALA A 13 40.74 4.38 -0.77
C ALA A 13 39.70 4.86 -1.80
N VAL A 14 39.03 5.97 -1.49
CA VAL A 14 38.08 6.63 -2.38
C VAL A 14 38.88 7.40 -3.44
N ALA A 15 38.83 6.93 -4.69
CA ALA A 15 39.20 7.74 -5.83
C ALA A 15 38.08 8.74 -6.11
N SER A 16 38.39 10.03 -6.13
CA SER A 16 37.45 11.09 -6.46
C SER A 16 36.86 10.87 -7.86
N PRO A 17 35.52 10.80 -8.04
CA PRO A 17 34.94 10.81 -9.36
C PRO A 17 35.08 12.20 -9.98
N ALA A 18 35.53 12.24 -11.24
CA ALA A 18 35.42 13.46 -12.03
C ALA A 18 33.93 13.78 -12.20
N LEU A 19 33.55 15.02 -11.90
CA LEU A 19 32.24 15.55 -12.17
C LEU A 19 31.92 15.36 -13.67
N ALA A 20 30.96 14.51 -13.99
CA ALA A 20 30.39 14.43 -15.31
C ALA A 20 29.60 15.72 -15.52
N GLN A 21 30.06 16.58 -16.45
CA GLN A 21 29.27 17.70 -16.93
C GLN A 21 28.07 17.17 -17.70
N ASP A 22 26.90 17.72 -17.42
CA ASP A 22 25.68 17.41 -18.16
C ASP A 22 25.92 17.77 -19.66
N PRO A 23 25.77 16.81 -20.59
CA PRO A 23 26.04 17.06 -22.00
C PRO A 23 25.10 18.08 -22.66
N CYS A 24 24.11 18.60 -21.93
CA CYS A 24 23.15 19.58 -22.40
C CYS A 24 23.54 21.05 -22.15
N ASP A 25 24.64 21.31 -21.46
CA ASP A 25 25.11 22.69 -21.18
C ASP A 25 25.96 23.32 -22.28
N GLU A 26 26.20 22.65 -23.41
CA GLU A 26 26.91 23.27 -24.55
C GLU A 26 25.94 23.94 -25.53
N PRO A 27 26.20 25.20 -25.97
CA PRO A 27 25.37 25.90 -26.95
C PRO A 27 25.48 25.22 -28.33
N GLY A 28 24.48 24.44 -28.72
CA GLY A 28 24.41 23.76 -29.99
C GLY A 28 24.33 22.22 -29.93
N ALA A 29 24.35 21.64 -28.76
CA ALA A 29 24.04 20.24 -28.58
C ALA A 29 22.57 20.00 -28.93
N VAL A 30 22.31 19.13 -29.90
CA VAL A 30 20.97 18.58 -30.15
C VAL A 30 20.74 17.56 -29.05
N CYS A 31 20.29 18.02 -27.89
CA CYS A 31 19.74 17.13 -26.90
C CYS A 31 18.48 16.54 -27.53
N THR A 32 18.54 15.27 -27.97
CA THR A 32 17.34 14.46 -27.99
C THR A 32 16.94 14.39 -26.52
N ALA A 33 15.96 15.24 -26.16
CA ALA A 33 15.38 15.23 -24.84
C ALA A 33 14.91 13.79 -24.57
N ALA A 34 15.71 13.03 -23.80
CA ALA A 34 15.11 12.08 -22.92
C ALA A 34 14.22 12.96 -22.04
N TRP A 35 12.93 12.93 -22.27
CA TRP A 35 11.93 13.57 -21.45
C TRP A 35 12.24 13.10 -20.03
N LYS A 36 12.72 14.01 -19.15
CA LYS A 36 12.51 13.82 -17.73
C LYS A 36 11.01 13.92 -17.57
N ILE A 37 10.35 12.81 -17.72
CA ILE A 37 8.96 12.65 -17.34
C ILE A 37 9.03 12.79 -15.83
N ASP A 38 8.31 13.76 -15.30
CA ASP A 38 8.19 13.93 -13.85
C ASP A 38 7.52 12.66 -13.32
N ASP A 39 8.26 11.83 -12.60
CA ASP A 39 7.78 10.52 -12.13
C ASP A 39 6.54 10.65 -11.24
N ASP A 40 6.29 11.85 -10.70
CA ASP A 40 5.12 12.15 -9.86
C ASP A 40 3.82 12.36 -10.66
N VAL A 41 3.86 12.39 -11.99
CA VAL A 41 2.67 12.45 -12.86
C VAL A 41 2.40 11.16 -13.61
N ILE A 42 3.32 10.19 -13.58
CA ILE A 42 3.21 8.89 -14.27
C ILE A 42 2.74 7.82 -13.29
N THR A 43 1.71 7.09 -13.66
CA THR A 43 1.21 5.92 -12.93
C THR A 43 1.13 4.69 -13.83
N VAL A 44 1.21 3.51 -13.26
CA VAL A 44 0.90 2.24 -13.91
C VAL A 44 -0.44 1.65 -13.44
N THR A 45 -1.08 2.26 -12.46
CA THR A 45 -2.25 1.68 -11.80
C THR A 45 -3.52 1.71 -12.65
N ALA A 46 -3.65 2.68 -13.53
CA ALA A 46 -4.88 2.88 -14.31
C ALA A 46 -5.02 1.92 -15.49
N THR A 47 -3.94 1.72 -16.24
CA THR A 47 -3.95 0.96 -17.51
C THR A 47 -3.09 -0.32 -17.47
N GLY A 48 -2.31 -0.50 -16.39
CA GLY A 48 -1.31 -1.56 -16.29
C GLY A 48 0.00 -1.24 -17.01
N ASN A 49 0.07 -0.15 -17.75
CA ASN A 49 1.25 0.41 -18.40
C ASN A 49 1.46 1.84 -17.92
N ALA A 50 2.66 2.40 -18.13
CA ALA A 50 2.97 3.77 -17.75
C ALA A 50 2.08 4.76 -18.53
N SER A 51 1.33 5.60 -17.81
CA SER A 51 0.45 6.63 -18.37
C SER A 51 0.43 7.86 -17.46
N GLU A 52 0.14 9.03 -18.01
CA GLU A 52 -0.06 10.22 -17.20
C GLU A 52 -1.35 10.12 -16.38
N VAL A 53 -1.33 10.66 -15.15
CA VAL A 53 -2.53 10.69 -14.27
C VAL A 53 -3.68 11.45 -14.94
N GLU A 54 -3.37 12.41 -15.80
CA GLU A 54 -4.35 13.19 -16.53
C GLU A 54 -5.10 12.38 -17.60
N ASP A 55 -4.48 11.35 -18.12
CA ASP A 55 -5.02 10.50 -19.18
C ASP A 55 -6.03 9.46 -18.67
N THR A 56 -6.27 9.40 -17.36
CA THR A 56 -7.28 8.52 -16.79
C THR A 56 -8.44 9.26 -16.16
N GLY A 57 -9.65 8.73 -16.33
CA GLY A 57 -10.84 9.18 -15.61
C GLY A 57 -10.93 8.66 -14.18
N GLN A 58 -10.01 7.80 -13.76
CA GLN A 58 -9.97 7.21 -12.42
C GLN A 58 -9.28 8.14 -11.42
N ALA A 59 -9.59 7.96 -10.13
CA ALA A 59 -8.99 8.76 -9.07
C ALA A 59 -7.65 8.12 -8.63
N VAL A 60 -6.54 8.73 -8.99
CA VAL A 60 -5.18 8.30 -8.64
C VAL A 60 -4.52 9.36 -7.76
N THR A 61 -3.80 8.93 -6.73
CA THR A 61 -2.89 9.76 -5.93
C THR A 61 -1.50 9.16 -6.01
N ILE A 62 -0.53 9.96 -6.39
CA ILE A 62 0.89 9.59 -6.38
C ILE A 62 1.54 10.28 -5.18
N ILE A 63 2.33 9.53 -4.42
CA ILE A 63 3.16 10.02 -3.32
C ILE A 63 4.60 9.68 -3.69
N GLY A 64 5.38 10.69 -4.04
CA GLY A 64 6.77 10.55 -4.45
C GLY A 64 7.75 10.51 -3.27
N ARG A 65 9.02 10.32 -3.60
CA ARG A 65 10.10 10.19 -2.61
C ARG A 65 10.23 11.42 -1.71
N GLU A 66 10.12 12.61 -2.24
CA GLU A 66 10.23 13.85 -1.46
C GLU A 66 9.15 13.92 -0.38
N GLU A 67 7.91 13.59 -0.71
CA GLU A 67 6.80 13.58 0.26
C GLU A 67 7.00 12.48 1.32
N ILE A 68 7.51 11.29 0.95
CA ILE A 68 7.87 10.24 1.90
C ILE A 68 8.94 10.71 2.87
N GLU A 69 9.98 11.38 2.38
CA GLU A 69 11.07 11.93 3.21
C GLU A 69 10.62 13.08 4.10
N GLU A 70 9.67 13.88 3.63
CA GLU A 70 9.07 14.97 4.38
C GLU A 70 8.28 14.47 5.60
N VAL A 71 7.51 13.37 5.46
CA VAL A 71 6.77 12.74 6.55
C VAL A 71 7.70 12.22 7.65
N GLN A 72 8.92 11.83 7.31
CA GLN A 72 9.97 11.26 8.17
C GLN A 72 9.52 9.97 8.91
N GLY A 73 10.46 9.09 9.22
CA GLY A 73 10.25 7.87 10.00
C GLY A 73 9.79 6.66 9.19
N ALA A 74 9.74 5.51 9.86
CA ALA A 74 9.53 4.20 9.24
C ALA A 74 8.06 3.88 8.90
N ASP A 75 7.11 4.55 9.55
CA ASP A 75 5.69 4.19 9.49
C ASP A 75 5.02 4.63 8.18
N LEU A 76 4.78 3.67 7.30
CA LEU A 76 4.12 3.89 6.01
C LEU A 76 2.69 4.43 6.15
N THR A 77 2.00 4.12 7.24
CA THR A 77 0.61 4.56 7.39
C THR A 77 0.49 6.08 7.44
N ARG A 78 1.46 6.78 8.02
CA ARG A 78 1.50 8.25 8.07
C ARG A 78 1.62 8.86 6.66
N VAL A 79 2.32 8.18 5.77
CA VAL A 79 2.41 8.58 4.35
C VAL A 79 1.07 8.37 3.66
N LEU A 80 0.45 7.21 3.85
CA LEU A 80 -0.84 6.88 3.24
C LEU A 80 -2.00 7.76 3.73
N GLU A 81 -1.91 8.31 4.94
CA GLU A 81 -2.89 9.27 5.47
C GLU A 81 -2.94 10.61 4.69
N ARG A 82 -1.95 10.88 3.84
CA ARG A 82 -1.95 12.01 2.90
C ARG A 82 -2.74 11.73 1.61
N ALA A 83 -3.22 10.50 1.42
CA ALA A 83 -4.14 10.17 0.33
C ALA A 83 -5.60 10.21 0.85
N PRO A 84 -6.55 10.80 0.10
CA PRO A 84 -7.94 10.86 0.53
C PRO A 84 -8.61 9.48 0.50
N GLY A 85 -9.62 9.29 1.36
CA GLY A 85 -10.41 8.07 1.42
C GLY A 85 -9.71 6.90 2.11
N VAL A 86 -8.51 7.09 2.66
CA VAL A 86 -7.75 6.07 3.41
C VAL A 86 -8.15 6.08 4.87
N ALA A 87 -8.53 4.90 5.37
CA ALA A 87 -8.77 4.61 6.78
C ALA A 87 -7.84 3.46 7.22
N ILE A 88 -7.21 3.63 8.38
CA ILE A 88 -6.21 2.71 8.91
C ILE A 88 -6.66 2.16 10.24
N SER A 89 -6.50 0.87 10.45
CA SER A 89 -6.60 0.26 11.77
C SER A 89 -5.38 -0.62 12.02
N ARG A 90 -4.83 -0.52 13.24
CA ARG A 90 -3.62 -1.24 13.65
C ARG A 90 -3.83 -1.91 15.00
N ASN A 91 -3.31 -3.10 15.14
CA ASN A 91 -3.32 -3.86 16.38
C ASN A 91 -2.01 -3.59 17.15
N GLY A 92 -1.98 -2.50 17.94
CA GLY A 92 -0.81 -2.11 18.73
C GLY A 92 0.19 -1.21 17.98
N GLY A 93 1.50 -1.46 18.19
CA GLY A 93 2.61 -0.67 17.65
C GLY A 93 2.92 -0.90 16.18
N ILE A 94 4.01 -0.26 15.72
CA ILE A 94 4.58 -0.54 14.39
C ILE A 94 4.97 -2.03 14.31
N GLY A 95 4.76 -2.68 13.18
CA GLY A 95 4.88 -4.14 13.03
C GLY A 95 3.58 -4.90 13.31
N GLY A 96 2.69 -4.36 14.16
CA GLY A 96 1.37 -4.95 14.42
C GLY A 96 0.51 -5.01 13.17
N VAL A 97 -0.41 -5.99 13.11
CA VAL A 97 -1.33 -6.20 11.98
C VAL A 97 -1.99 -4.87 11.60
N THR A 98 -1.70 -4.40 10.42
CA THR A 98 -2.12 -3.09 9.92
C THR A 98 -2.98 -3.23 8.67
N SER A 99 -4.23 -2.82 8.78
CA SER A 99 -5.20 -2.82 7.69
C SER A 99 -5.35 -1.42 7.09
N VAL A 100 -5.20 -1.31 5.79
CA VAL A 100 -5.46 -0.10 5.02
C VAL A 100 -6.72 -0.31 4.19
N ARG A 101 -7.70 0.55 4.38
CA ARG A 101 -9.00 0.52 3.72
C ARG A 101 -9.19 1.76 2.88
N VAL A 102 -9.65 1.58 1.64
CA VAL A 102 -9.85 2.67 0.70
C VAL A 102 -11.36 2.82 0.43
N ARG A 103 -11.91 4.02 0.66
CA ARG A 103 -13.33 4.32 0.41
C ARG A 103 -14.29 3.32 1.05
N GLY A 104 -13.99 2.88 2.28
CA GLY A 104 -14.81 1.93 3.01
C GLY A 104 -14.76 0.48 2.53
N ALA A 105 -13.85 0.11 1.60
CA ALA A 105 -13.58 -1.28 1.23
C ALA A 105 -12.99 -2.07 2.41
N GLU A 106 -13.00 -3.40 2.34
CA GLU A 106 -12.22 -4.24 3.22
C GLU A 106 -10.73 -4.11 2.88
N ALA A 107 -9.84 -4.40 3.85
CA ALA A 107 -8.40 -4.30 3.63
C ALA A 107 -7.91 -5.26 2.54
N GLU A 108 -8.50 -6.45 2.46
CA GLU A 108 -8.22 -7.48 1.45
C GLU A 108 -8.83 -7.20 0.07
N GLN A 109 -9.60 -6.15 -0.05
CA GLN A 109 -10.14 -5.63 -1.33
C GLN A 109 -9.22 -4.55 -1.94
N LEU A 110 -8.09 -4.25 -1.31
CA LEU A 110 -7.02 -3.41 -1.83
C LEU A 110 -5.90 -4.31 -2.37
N LEU A 111 -5.74 -4.34 -3.70
CA LEU A 111 -4.63 -5.04 -4.32
C LEU A 111 -3.33 -4.29 -4.07
N VAL A 112 -2.33 -4.97 -3.49
CA VAL A 112 -1.01 -4.39 -3.22
C VAL A 112 0.04 -5.03 -4.11
N ILE A 113 0.82 -4.19 -4.77
CA ILE A 113 1.89 -4.59 -5.69
C ILE A 113 3.17 -3.87 -5.25
N VAL A 114 4.24 -4.63 -5.02
CA VAL A 114 5.57 -4.08 -4.73
C VAL A 114 6.52 -4.48 -5.84
N ASP A 115 7.11 -3.51 -6.53
CA ASP A 115 8.01 -3.72 -7.67
C ASP A 115 7.45 -4.65 -8.77
N GLY A 116 6.13 -4.59 -8.99
CA GLY A 116 5.44 -5.40 -9.99
C GLY A 116 5.06 -6.81 -9.51
N VAL A 117 5.30 -7.16 -8.25
CA VAL A 117 4.88 -8.42 -7.64
C VAL A 117 3.64 -8.19 -6.79
N ARG A 118 2.58 -8.98 -6.97
CA ARG A 118 1.44 -9.03 -6.03
C ARG A 118 1.92 -9.67 -4.73
N VAL A 119 1.78 -8.95 -3.62
CA VAL A 119 2.29 -9.36 -2.30
C VAL A 119 1.17 -9.76 -1.32
N ALA A 120 -0.02 -10.08 -1.82
CA ALA A 120 -1.08 -10.66 -1.00
C ALA A 120 -0.62 -11.99 -0.39
N ASP A 121 -1.03 -12.26 0.86
CA ASP A 121 -0.72 -13.51 1.57
C ASP A 121 -1.88 -14.50 1.46
N PRO A 122 -1.78 -15.57 0.63
CA PRO A 122 -2.85 -16.57 0.48
C PRO A 122 -3.16 -17.34 1.78
N ALA A 123 -2.24 -17.31 2.75
CA ALA A 123 -2.39 -17.97 4.05
C ALA A 123 -2.93 -17.05 5.14
N SER A 124 -3.12 -15.76 4.86
CA SER A 124 -3.79 -14.87 5.79
C SER A 124 -5.32 -15.14 5.83
N PRO A 125 -6.00 -14.84 6.95
CA PRO A 125 -7.43 -15.11 7.10
C PRO A 125 -8.32 -14.55 6.00
N SER A 126 -7.95 -13.43 5.41
CA SER A 126 -8.72 -12.77 4.35
C SER A 126 -7.99 -12.69 3.01
N GLY A 127 -6.73 -13.13 2.94
CA GLY A 127 -5.91 -13.12 1.73
C GLY A 127 -5.35 -11.74 1.38
N GLY A 128 -5.47 -10.73 2.25
CA GLY A 128 -4.96 -9.38 2.04
C GLY A 128 -3.49 -9.21 2.41
N PHE A 129 -2.96 -8.00 2.15
CA PHE A 129 -1.61 -7.61 2.56
C PHE A 129 -1.63 -6.95 3.95
N ASP A 130 -0.70 -7.35 4.81
CA ASP A 130 -0.47 -6.74 6.12
C ASP A 130 0.57 -5.61 6.01
N PHE A 131 0.10 -4.37 6.10
CA PHE A 131 0.96 -3.18 5.99
C PHE A 131 1.90 -2.98 7.19
N GLY A 132 1.75 -3.73 8.27
CA GLY A 132 2.70 -3.76 9.38
C GLY A 132 4.11 -4.19 8.97
N ASN A 133 4.21 -4.94 7.86
CA ASN A 133 5.47 -5.48 7.35
C ASN A 133 6.11 -4.64 6.21
N LEU A 134 5.57 -3.46 5.90
CA LEU A 134 6.11 -2.57 4.87
C LEU A 134 6.47 -1.21 5.47
N THR A 135 7.77 -0.91 5.51
CA THR A 135 8.29 0.37 5.99
C THR A 135 8.61 1.33 4.84
N THR A 136 8.75 2.61 5.15
CA THR A 136 9.10 3.67 4.17
C THR A 136 10.53 3.57 3.65
N GLY A 137 11.42 2.84 4.34
CA GLY A 137 12.88 2.90 4.13
C GLY A 137 13.34 2.63 2.70
N ASN A 138 12.76 1.60 2.09
CA ASN A 138 13.11 1.17 0.75
C ASN A 138 12.19 1.73 -0.35
N LEU A 139 11.16 2.51 0.02
CA LEU A 139 10.18 3.02 -0.95
C LEU A 139 10.66 4.32 -1.60
N ASP A 140 10.40 4.42 -2.87
CA ASP A 140 10.59 5.61 -3.69
C ASP A 140 9.27 6.29 -4.01
N LYS A 141 8.27 5.49 -4.39
CA LYS A 141 6.99 5.98 -4.87
C LYS A 141 5.84 5.06 -4.48
N ILE A 142 4.68 5.66 -4.25
CA ILE A 142 3.42 4.95 -4.02
C ILE A 142 2.36 5.53 -4.95
N ASP A 143 1.79 4.69 -5.79
CA ASP A 143 0.63 5.02 -6.62
C ASP A 143 -0.61 4.37 -5.98
N LEU A 144 -1.60 5.15 -5.61
CA LEU A 144 -2.88 4.66 -5.08
C LEU A 144 -4.02 5.00 -6.03
N LEU A 145 -4.53 3.99 -6.73
CA LEU A 145 -5.78 4.07 -7.48
C LEU A 145 -6.94 3.72 -6.54
N ARG A 146 -7.98 4.54 -6.54
CA ARG A 146 -9.17 4.38 -5.70
C ARG A 146 -10.38 4.00 -6.54
N GLY A 147 -11.10 2.96 -6.14
CA GLY A 147 -12.23 2.40 -6.86
C GLY A 147 -11.91 1.07 -7.54
N SER A 148 -12.93 0.39 -8.04
CA SER A 148 -12.78 -0.94 -8.64
C SER A 148 -12.05 -0.88 -9.98
N ASN A 149 -11.01 -1.68 -10.14
CA ASN A 149 -10.26 -1.82 -11.39
C ASN A 149 -9.87 -3.27 -11.71
N SER A 150 -10.79 -4.21 -11.48
CA SER A 150 -10.55 -5.61 -11.83
C SER A 150 -10.45 -5.84 -13.34
N THR A 151 -10.89 -4.90 -14.17
CA THR A 151 -10.74 -4.97 -15.64
C THR A 151 -9.26 -5.04 -16.07
N ILE A 152 -8.36 -4.39 -15.36
CA ILE A 152 -6.92 -4.43 -15.63
C ILE A 152 -6.23 -5.45 -14.72
N TRP A 153 -6.56 -5.40 -13.42
CA TRP A 153 -5.80 -6.09 -12.39
C TRP A 153 -6.39 -7.43 -11.91
N GLY A 154 -7.62 -7.76 -12.32
CA GLY A 154 -8.29 -9.01 -11.93
C GLY A 154 -8.75 -9.04 -10.48
N SER A 155 -8.66 -10.21 -9.84
CA SER A 155 -9.09 -10.40 -8.45
C SER A 155 -8.41 -9.42 -7.49
N ASP A 156 -9.15 -9.05 -6.44
CA ASP A 156 -8.73 -8.21 -5.29
C ASP A 156 -8.70 -6.70 -5.55
N ALA A 157 -8.74 -6.24 -6.82
CA ALA A 157 -8.80 -4.82 -7.17
C ALA A 157 -10.24 -4.25 -7.06
N VAL A 158 -10.91 -4.50 -5.94
CA VAL A 158 -12.29 -4.08 -5.64
C VAL A 158 -12.36 -2.70 -5.01
N GLY A 159 -11.52 -2.44 -4.01
CA GLY A 159 -11.43 -1.16 -3.30
C GLY A 159 -10.43 -0.20 -3.92
N GLY A 160 -9.44 -0.73 -4.62
CA GLY A 160 -8.37 0.02 -5.25
C GLY A 160 -7.15 -0.84 -5.55
N VAL A 161 -6.10 -0.17 -6.04
CA VAL A 161 -4.79 -0.76 -6.31
C VAL A 161 -3.73 0.15 -5.73
N LEU A 162 -2.83 -0.40 -4.92
CA LEU A 162 -1.65 0.29 -4.42
C LEU A 162 -0.41 -0.33 -5.07
N VAL A 163 0.35 0.49 -5.77
CA VAL A 163 1.65 0.10 -6.32
C VAL A 163 2.73 0.84 -5.56
N ALA A 164 3.61 0.09 -4.91
CA ALA A 164 4.79 0.61 -4.24
C ALA A 164 6.03 0.27 -5.08
N THR A 165 6.85 1.27 -5.33
CA THR A 165 8.11 1.11 -6.06
C THR A 165 9.27 1.32 -5.09
N THR A 166 10.25 0.42 -5.12
CA THR A 166 11.46 0.57 -4.31
C THR A 166 12.47 1.48 -5.00
N ARG A 167 13.40 2.00 -4.21
CA ARG A 167 14.40 3.00 -4.62
C ARG A 167 15.28 2.51 -5.76
N ASP A 168 15.49 3.37 -6.76
CA ASP A 168 16.34 3.12 -7.93
C ASP A 168 17.37 4.24 -8.21
N GLU A 169 17.70 5.00 -7.18
CA GLU A 169 18.66 6.10 -7.27
C GLU A 169 20.04 5.64 -7.73
N THR A 170 20.73 6.50 -8.47
CA THR A 170 22.16 6.38 -8.75
C THR A 170 22.98 7.09 -7.68
N GLY A 171 24.19 6.59 -7.41
CA GLY A 171 25.03 7.09 -6.32
C GLY A 171 24.75 6.33 -5.01
N PHE A 172 24.90 7.01 -3.89
CA PHE A 172 24.72 6.44 -2.56
C PHE A 172 23.94 7.40 -1.66
N ALA A 173 22.94 6.89 -0.96
CA ALA A 173 22.24 7.63 0.09
C ALA A 173 22.07 6.75 1.33
N ALA A 174 22.07 7.38 2.51
CA ALA A 174 21.83 6.71 3.77
C ALA A 174 21.14 7.64 4.77
N SER A 175 20.36 7.06 5.68
CA SER A 175 19.76 7.78 6.81
C SER A 175 19.84 6.96 8.09
N ALA A 176 19.85 7.65 9.22
CA ALA A 176 19.75 7.02 10.54
C ALA A 176 18.94 7.93 11.45
N GLU A 177 18.06 7.33 12.24
CA GLU A 177 17.18 7.99 13.19
C GLU A 177 17.20 7.25 14.53
N TYR A 178 17.11 8.01 15.62
CA TYR A 178 16.91 7.51 16.97
C TYR A 178 15.83 8.32 17.68
N GLY A 179 15.02 7.66 18.50
CA GLY A 179 13.96 8.38 19.20
C GLY A 179 13.22 7.60 20.27
N ALA A 180 12.02 8.04 20.56
CA ALA A 180 11.17 7.51 21.61
C ALA A 180 11.04 5.99 21.53
N ARG A 181 10.89 5.33 22.67
CA ARG A 181 10.78 3.87 22.81
C ARG A 181 12.02 3.14 22.29
N ASP A 182 13.20 3.75 22.49
CA ASP A 182 14.50 3.26 21.99
C ASP A 182 14.47 2.86 20.49
N THR A 183 13.63 3.56 19.70
CA THR A 183 13.51 3.29 18.27
C THR A 183 14.78 3.69 17.54
N ILE A 184 15.32 2.75 16.76
CA ILE A 184 16.39 2.98 15.78
C ILE A 184 15.85 2.63 14.41
N PHE A 185 15.95 3.56 13.47
CA PHE A 185 15.62 3.32 12.07
C PHE A 185 16.74 3.76 11.17
N GLY A 186 17.25 2.87 10.35
CA GLY A 186 18.34 3.14 9.42
C GLY A 186 18.01 2.68 8.01
N THR A 187 18.45 3.44 7.00
CA THR A 187 18.30 3.09 5.59
C THR A 187 19.60 3.31 4.84
N ALA A 188 19.85 2.50 3.82
CA ALA A 188 20.93 2.72 2.88
C ALA A 188 20.48 2.28 1.49
N THR A 189 20.84 3.06 0.49
CA THR A 189 20.59 2.73 -0.92
C THR A 189 21.82 3.06 -1.74
N GLY A 190 22.05 2.30 -2.80
CA GLY A 190 23.11 2.58 -3.75
C GLY A 190 22.83 1.96 -5.09
N GLY A 191 23.17 2.68 -6.17
CA GLY A 191 22.96 2.21 -7.52
C GLY A 191 23.98 2.77 -8.50
N VAL A 192 24.18 2.03 -9.56
CA VAL A 192 25.05 2.40 -10.68
C VAL A 192 24.27 2.22 -11.98
N GLN A 193 24.27 3.24 -12.80
CA GLN A 193 23.70 3.22 -14.14
C GLN A 193 24.78 3.48 -15.18
N THR A 194 24.72 2.73 -16.26
CA THR A 194 25.51 2.89 -17.47
C THR A 194 24.60 2.83 -18.69
N ASP A 195 25.13 3.05 -19.89
CA ASP A 195 24.37 2.87 -21.13
C ASP A 195 23.88 1.42 -21.36
N GLN A 196 24.44 0.45 -20.65
CA GLN A 196 24.18 -0.97 -20.86
C GLN A 196 23.38 -1.62 -19.74
N PHE A 197 23.45 -1.09 -18.52
CA PHE A 197 22.74 -1.66 -17.38
C PHE A 197 22.53 -0.64 -16.26
N TYR A 198 21.51 -0.91 -15.47
CA TYR A 198 21.32 -0.39 -14.12
C TYR A 198 21.41 -1.55 -13.12
N ILE A 199 22.04 -1.32 -11.99
CA ILE A 199 22.02 -2.20 -10.82
C ILE A 199 21.94 -1.35 -9.57
N GLY A 200 20.98 -1.63 -8.69
CA GLY A 200 20.80 -0.93 -7.42
C GLY A 200 20.31 -1.88 -6.33
N ALA A 201 20.57 -1.47 -5.10
CA ALA A 201 20.09 -2.14 -3.91
C ALA A 201 19.77 -1.11 -2.82
N SER A 202 18.75 -1.41 -2.04
CA SER A 202 18.36 -0.66 -0.85
C SER A 202 18.16 -1.60 0.32
N GLY A 203 18.34 -1.08 1.54
CA GLY A 203 18.08 -1.84 2.75
C GLY A 203 17.64 -0.91 3.88
N SER A 204 16.79 -1.42 4.75
CA SER A 204 16.40 -0.75 5.98
C SER A 204 16.45 -1.69 7.18
N TYR A 205 16.67 -1.10 8.33
CA TYR A 205 16.61 -1.76 9.62
C TYR A 205 15.82 -0.91 10.58
N LEU A 206 14.85 -1.51 11.24
CA LEU A 206 14.03 -0.89 12.26
C LEU A 206 14.08 -1.75 13.52
N THR A 207 14.28 -1.12 14.68
CA THR A 207 14.02 -1.73 15.97
C THR A 207 13.39 -0.72 16.91
N THR A 208 12.49 -1.17 17.76
CA THR A 208 11.84 -0.35 18.80
C THR A 208 11.42 -1.25 19.95
N ASP A 209 11.53 -0.75 21.17
CA ASP A 209 10.97 -1.44 22.34
C ASP A 209 9.43 -1.36 22.36
N GLY A 210 8.83 -0.46 21.57
CA GLY A 210 7.37 -0.36 21.43
C GLY A 210 6.64 0.15 22.68
N PHE A 211 5.44 -0.31 22.82
CA PHE A 211 4.53 -0.11 23.97
C PHE A 211 3.54 -1.27 23.99
N SER A 212 2.83 -1.50 25.11
CA SER A 212 1.88 -2.62 25.18
C SER A 212 0.82 -2.55 24.08
N ALA A 213 0.67 -3.62 23.31
CA ALA A 213 -0.38 -3.75 22.30
C ALA A 213 -1.77 -3.76 22.98
N ALA A 214 -1.89 -4.34 24.18
CA ALA A 214 -3.09 -4.21 24.99
C ALA A 214 -3.20 -2.80 25.58
N ALA A 215 -4.28 -2.08 25.27
CA ALA A 215 -4.50 -0.72 25.79
C ALA A 215 -4.53 -0.63 27.34
N SER A 216 -4.85 -1.73 28.03
CA SER A 216 -4.81 -1.84 29.48
C SER A 216 -3.52 -2.43 30.03
N GLY A 217 -2.59 -2.79 29.16
CA GLY A 217 -1.33 -3.42 29.50
C GLY A 217 -0.25 -2.43 29.95
N SER A 218 0.90 -2.96 30.27
CA SER A 218 2.05 -2.20 30.78
C SER A 218 3.40 -2.73 30.32
N GLU A 219 3.47 -3.94 29.76
CA GLU A 219 4.69 -4.40 29.14
C GLU A 219 4.89 -3.70 27.78
N ALA A 220 6.08 -3.77 27.22
CA ALA A 220 6.39 -3.17 25.95
C ALA A 220 6.47 -4.28 24.89
N ASP A 221 5.68 -4.16 23.83
CA ASP A 221 5.71 -5.03 22.68
C ASP A 221 6.64 -4.43 21.62
N GLY A 222 7.82 -5.01 21.54
CA GLY A 222 8.87 -4.57 20.63
C GLY A 222 8.68 -5.07 19.21
N PHE A 223 9.39 -4.42 18.29
CA PHE A 223 9.45 -4.83 16.89
C PHE A 223 10.87 -4.68 16.34
N GLU A 224 11.33 -5.68 15.62
CA GLU A 224 12.58 -5.63 14.87
C GLU A 224 12.33 -6.10 13.45
N GLN A 225 12.84 -5.36 12.45
CA GLN A 225 12.69 -5.73 11.04
C GLN A 225 13.93 -5.39 10.21
N TRP A 226 14.32 -6.34 9.36
CA TRP A 226 15.19 -6.14 8.21
C TRP A 226 14.38 -6.17 6.92
N ASP A 227 14.68 -5.24 6.02
CA ASP A 227 14.07 -5.18 4.69
C ASP A 227 15.16 -4.84 3.66
N ILE A 228 15.35 -5.69 2.68
CA ILE A 228 16.36 -5.54 1.63
C ILE A 228 15.69 -5.70 0.28
N ALA A 229 15.91 -4.75 -0.61
CA ALA A 229 15.43 -4.80 -1.98
C ALA A 229 16.59 -4.61 -2.97
N GLY A 230 16.48 -5.21 -4.13
CA GLY A 230 17.44 -5.06 -5.19
C GLY A 230 16.77 -5.10 -6.56
N ARG A 231 17.32 -4.33 -7.50
CA ARG A 231 16.80 -4.27 -8.87
C ARG A 231 17.93 -4.13 -9.87
N THR A 232 17.73 -4.72 -11.04
CA THR A 232 18.65 -4.61 -12.17
C THR A 232 17.89 -4.53 -13.47
N SER A 233 18.42 -3.74 -14.40
CA SER A 233 17.96 -3.67 -15.79
C SER A 233 19.17 -3.79 -16.71
N VAL A 234 19.07 -4.60 -17.76
CA VAL A 234 20.10 -4.77 -18.78
C VAL A 234 19.52 -4.33 -20.13
N TYR A 235 20.07 -3.29 -20.70
CA TYR A 235 19.66 -2.72 -21.98
C TYR A 235 20.33 -3.49 -23.12
N VAL A 236 19.69 -4.58 -23.57
CA VAL A 236 20.22 -5.46 -24.61
C VAL A 236 20.30 -4.73 -25.96
N SER A 237 19.35 -3.83 -26.20
CA SER A 237 19.30 -2.91 -27.34
C SER A 237 18.38 -1.74 -27.00
N ASP A 238 18.30 -0.73 -27.86
CA ASP A 238 17.38 0.41 -27.73
C ASP A 238 15.89 0.00 -27.63
N ARG A 239 15.58 -1.29 -27.82
CA ARG A 239 14.20 -1.82 -27.83
C ARG A 239 13.96 -2.93 -26.82
N ILE A 240 14.99 -3.52 -26.27
CA ILE A 240 14.86 -4.70 -25.41
C ILE A 240 15.62 -4.46 -24.11
N THR A 241 14.87 -4.49 -23.01
CA THR A 241 15.41 -4.45 -21.66
C THR A 241 15.06 -5.75 -20.94
N LEU A 242 16.06 -6.38 -20.33
CA LEU A 242 15.84 -7.46 -19.35
C LEU A 242 15.85 -6.83 -17.96
N PHE A 243 14.97 -7.30 -17.10
CA PHE A 243 14.93 -6.81 -15.72
C PHE A 243 14.81 -7.96 -14.70
N ALA A 244 15.31 -7.70 -13.50
CA ALA A 244 15.04 -8.51 -12.31
C ALA A 244 14.92 -7.59 -11.10
N ARG A 245 14.02 -7.93 -10.21
CA ARG A 245 13.73 -7.23 -8.95
C ARG A 245 13.50 -8.26 -7.86
N GLY A 246 13.86 -7.95 -6.63
CA GLY A 246 13.62 -8.84 -5.50
C GLY A 246 13.61 -8.10 -4.19
N ARG A 247 12.83 -8.58 -3.25
CA ARG A 247 12.73 -8.07 -1.89
C ARG A 247 12.75 -9.24 -0.90
N TYR A 248 13.44 -9.05 0.20
CA TYR A 248 13.40 -9.88 1.39
C TYR A 248 13.12 -9.02 2.60
N ALA A 249 12.14 -9.41 3.43
CA ALA A 249 11.91 -8.80 4.72
C ALA A 249 11.73 -9.88 5.80
N GLU A 250 12.30 -9.63 6.97
CA GLU A 250 12.17 -10.48 8.15
C GLU A 250 11.86 -9.59 9.35
N GLY A 251 10.81 -9.94 10.09
CA GLY A 251 10.34 -9.21 11.25
C GLY A 251 10.05 -10.11 12.44
N ASP A 252 10.45 -9.66 13.62
CA ASP A 252 10.13 -10.22 14.93
C ASP A 252 9.28 -9.19 15.69
N LEU A 253 8.06 -9.58 16.09
CA LEU A 253 7.07 -8.73 16.74
C LEU A 253 6.59 -9.38 18.03
N ASP A 254 6.70 -8.67 19.15
CA ASP A 254 6.02 -9.06 20.38
C ASP A 254 4.53 -8.69 20.25
N ILE A 255 3.66 -9.57 20.73
CA ILE A 255 2.20 -9.43 20.62
C ILE A 255 1.51 -9.83 21.91
N ASP A 256 0.33 -9.31 22.10
CA ASP A 256 -0.55 -9.62 23.21
C ASP A 256 -1.63 -10.63 22.87
N GLY A 257 -2.05 -11.40 23.86
CA GLY A 257 -3.08 -12.44 23.78
C GLY A 257 -4.36 -12.06 24.48
N PHE A 258 -5.37 -12.91 24.34
CA PHE A 258 -6.66 -12.72 25.00
C PHE A 258 -6.77 -13.52 26.30
N ALA A 259 -7.37 -12.90 27.33
CA ALA A 259 -7.66 -13.58 28.60
C ALA A 259 -8.54 -14.82 28.39
N ASN A 260 -8.18 -15.94 29.06
CA ASN A 260 -8.95 -17.19 29.01
C ASN A 260 -10.26 -17.15 29.83
N VAL A 261 -10.54 -16.05 30.50
CA VAL A 261 -11.74 -15.84 31.35
C VAL A 261 -12.45 -14.56 30.93
N ALA A 262 -13.78 -14.57 31.09
CA ALA A 262 -14.56 -13.37 30.81
C ALA A 262 -14.04 -12.16 31.61
N PRO A 263 -13.94 -10.96 30.96
CA PRO A 263 -14.54 -10.57 29.67
C PRO A 263 -13.73 -10.95 28.41
N PHE A 264 -12.74 -11.82 28.47
CA PHE A 264 -11.91 -12.24 27.32
C PHE A 264 -11.20 -11.06 26.61
N GLY A 265 -10.88 -10.00 27.34
CA GLY A 265 -10.17 -8.83 26.82
C GLY A 265 -8.73 -9.13 26.48
N LEU A 266 -8.12 -8.25 25.66
CA LEU A 266 -6.69 -8.27 25.36
C LEU A 266 -5.90 -7.95 26.64
N ILE A 267 -4.83 -8.69 26.92
CA ILE A 267 -3.99 -8.57 28.11
C ILE A 267 -2.52 -8.80 27.75
N ASP A 268 -1.61 -8.25 28.58
CA ASP A 268 -0.18 -8.49 28.47
C ASP A 268 0.12 -10.01 28.49
N THR A 269 0.83 -10.48 27.46
CA THR A 269 1.32 -11.85 27.35
C THR A 269 2.70 -11.86 26.71
N GLY A 270 3.53 -12.87 26.97
CA GLY A 270 4.83 -12.98 26.32
C GLY A 270 4.76 -13.66 24.95
N GLU A 271 3.68 -13.49 24.21
CA GLU A 271 3.53 -14.04 22.85
C GLU A 271 4.34 -13.23 21.85
N TYR A 272 4.81 -13.86 20.78
CA TYR A 272 5.51 -13.16 19.70
C TYR A 272 5.31 -13.84 18.35
N GLN A 273 5.49 -13.05 17.29
CA GLN A 273 5.35 -13.48 15.91
C GLN A 273 6.66 -13.26 15.15
N LYS A 274 7.03 -14.23 14.31
CA LYS A 274 8.08 -14.09 13.30
C LYS A 274 7.47 -14.14 11.93
N THR A 275 7.86 -13.21 11.07
CA THR A 275 7.37 -13.13 9.69
C THR A 275 8.56 -13.02 8.75
N GLN A 276 8.59 -13.85 7.70
CA GLN A 276 9.54 -13.75 6.60
C GLN A 276 8.77 -13.58 5.29
N GLN A 277 9.20 -12.64 4.47
CA GLN A 277 8.60 -12.34 3.18
C GLN A 277 9.67 -12.34 2.10
N TYR A 278 9.41 -13.06 1.01
CA TYR A 278 10.22 -13.08 -0.19
C TYR A 278 9.35 -12.66 -1.37
N SER A 279 9.86 -11.80 -2.22
CA SER A 279 9.20 -11.52 -3.49
C SER A 279 10.25 -11.26 -4.57
N ALA A 280 10.00 -11.74 -5.77
CA ALA A 280 10.84 -11.42 -6.90
C ALA A 280 10.07 -11.42 -8.22
N ALA A 281 10.55 -10.63 -9.16
CA ALA A 281 10.11 -10.62 -10.55
C ALA A 281 11.30 -10.59 -11.49
N THR A 282 11.19 -11.30 -12.60
CA THR A 282 12.14 -11.21 -13.71
C THR A 282 11.38 -11.22 -15.02
N GLY A 283 11.91 -10.51 -16.01
CA GLY A 283 11.23 -10.42 -17.29
C GLY A 283 11.99 -9.63 -18.33
N LEU A 284 11.28 -9.35 -19.39
CA LEU A 284 11.76 -8.52 -20.48
C LEU A 284 10.69 -7.50 -20.87
N SER A 285 11.13 -6.33 -21.30
CA SER A 285 10.30 -5.35 -22.00
C SER A 285 10.84 -5.14 -23.42
N PHE A 286 9.90 -4.91 -24.33
CA PHE A 286 10.16 -4.55 -25.72
C PHE A 286 9.40 -3.27 -26.05
N ASP A 287 10.11 -2.29 -26.60
CA ASP A 287 9.54 -1.02 -27.04
C ASP A 287 10.08 -0.65 -28.42
N ASN A 288 9.18 -0.41 -29.37
CA ASN A 288 9.53 0.11 -30.69
C ASN A 288 8.81 1.42 -31.04
N GLY A 289 8.28 2.11 -30.02
CA GLY A 289 7.47 3.30 -30.09
C GLY A 289 5.98 2.98 -30.20
N PRO A 290 5.46 2.44 -31.32
CA PRO A 290 4.06 2.07 -31.46
C PRO A 290 3.60 0.87 -30.62
N LEU A 291 4.50 -0.03 -30.23
CA LEU A 291 4.17 -1.25 -29.46
C LEU A 291 5.14 -1.37 -28.30
N TYR A 292 4.58 -1.39 -27.11
CA TYR A 292 5.24 -1.76 -25.86
C TYR A 292 4.73 -3.11 -25.37
N LEU A 293 5.63 -3.99 -24.96
CA LEU A 293 5.31 -5.30 -24.38
C LEU A 293 6.18 -5.56 -23.17
N THR A 294 5.59 -6.15 -22.14
CA THR A 294 6.31 -6.69 -20.98
C THR A 294 5.87 -8.13 -20.76
N ALA A 295 6.82 -9.04 -20.64
CA ALA A 295 6.59 -10.42 -20.20
C ALA A 295 7.38 -10.67 -18.92
N ALA A 296 6.73 -11.17 -17.89
CA ALA A 296 7.34 -11.37 -16.59
C ALA A 296 6.91 -12.70 -15.94
N TYR A 297 7.81 -13.22 -15.13
CA TYR A 297 7.51 -14.20 -14.09
C TYR A 297 7.77 -13.54 -12.74
N SER A 298 6.88 -13.74 -11.79
CA SER A 298 7.03 -13.28 -10.42
C SER A 298 6.58 -14.33 -9.42
N PHE A 299 7.13 -14.26 -8.21
CA PHE A 299 6.65 -15.03 -7.07
C PHE A 299 6.62 -14.17 -5.80
N ALA A 300 5.76 -14.54 -4.88
CA ALA A 300 5.73 -14.02 -3.52
C ALA A 300 5.50 -15.16 -2.54
N ASP A 301 6.15 -15.06 -1.39
CA ASP A 301 6.12 -16.06 -0.33
C ASP A 301 6.06 -15.35 1.03
N THR A 302 5.17 -15.78 1.92
CA THR A 302 5.04 -15.25 3.28
C THR A 302 4.96 -16.40 4.27
N GLU A 303 6.01 -16.54 5.07
CA GLU A 303 6.05 -17.48 6.19
C GLU A 303 5.77 -16.73 7.50
N ARG A 304 4.86 -17.26 8.32
CA ARG A 304 4.53 -16.70 9.63
C ARG A 304 4.53 -17.77 10.71
N GLN A 305 5.11 -17.45 11.86
CA GLN A 305 5.19 -18.34 13.03
C GLN A 305 4.78 -17.55 14.28
N ASN A 306 3.75 -18.00 14.97
CA ASN A 306 3.29 -17.41 16.22
C ASN A 306 3.70 -18.32 17.39
N PHE A 307 4.30 -17.73 18.40
CA PHE A 307 4.82 -18.40 19.57
C PHE A 307 4.10 -17.94 20.83
N ASN A 308 3.81 -18.88 21.70
CA ASN A 308 3.34 -18.58 23.06
C ASN A 308 4.23 -19.32 24.06
N PRO A 309 5.17 -18.62 24.73
CA PRO A 309 6.12 -19.24 25.65
C PRO A 309 5.47 -19.96 26.84
N ALA A 310 4.22 -19.63 27.18
CA ALA A 310 3.49 -20.33 28.23
C ALA A 310 3.21 -21.80 27.88
N PHE A 311 3.19 -22.14 26.58
CA PHE A 311 2.93 -23.50 26.09
C PHE A 311 4.19 -24.19 25.55
N GLY A 312 5.34 -23.53 25.52
CA GLY A 312 6.61 -24.11 25.09
C GLY A 312 7.40 -23.22 24.13
N THR A 313 8.40 -23.83 23.47
CA THR A 313 9.31 -23.12 22.54
C THR A 313 9.01 -23.38 21.07
N ALA A 314 8.09 -24.29 20.76
CA ALA A 314 7.65 -24.52 19.39
C ALA A 314 6.54 -23.52 19.03
N PRO A 315 6.41 -23.12 17.75
CA PRO A 315 5.32 -22.26 17.33
C PRO A 315 3.97 -22.95 17.55
N GLY A 316 3.01 -22.23 18.10
CA GLY A 316 1.63 -22.69 18.27
C GLY A 316 0.86 -22.65 16.96
N PHE A 317 1.19 -21.69 16.09
CA PHE A 317 0.63 -21.55 14.75
C PHE A 317 1.75 -21.27 13.74
N THR A 318 1.67 -21.92 12.58
CA THR A 318 2.53 -21.64 11.43
C THR A 318 1.67 -21.52 10.18
N SER A 319 2.01 -20.59 9.30
CA SER A 319 1.40 -20.47 7.99
C SER A 319 2.46 -20.17 6.93
N ASP A 320 2.25 -20.73 5.76
CA ASP A 320 3.05 -20.56 4.55
C ASP A 320 2.08 -20.24 3.41
N GLY A 321 2.20 -19.04 2.85
CA GLY A 321 1.42 -18.53 1.74
C GLY A 321 2.34 -18.24 0.55
N HIS A 322 2.11 -18.93 -0.57
CA HIS A 322 2.95 -18.83 -1.75
C HIS A 322 2.14 -18.50 -3.00
N SER A 323 2.68 -17.67 -3.88
CA SER A 323 2.14 -17.41 -5.22
C SER A 323 3.22 -17.40 -6.29
N ASP A 324 2.93 -18.04 -7.42
CA ASP A 324 3.69 -17.98 -8.68
C ASP A 324 2.83 -17.33 -9.75
N ARG A 325 3.39 -16.43 -10.55
CA ARG A 325 2.66 -15.75 -11.60
C ARG A 325 3.49 -15.58 -12.88
N VAL A 326 2.87 -15.84 -14.02
CA VAL A 326 3.37 -15.44 -15.34
C VAL A 326 2.41 -14.43 -15.95
N GLU A 327 2.94 -13.38 -16.55
CA GLU A 327 2.13 -12.34 -17.17
C GLU A 327 2.74 -11.82 -18.47
N LEU A 328 1.86 -11.38 -19.36
CA LEU A 328 2.17 -10.60 -20.54
C LEU A 328 1.28 -9.37 -20.54
N ARG A 329 1.84 -8.18 -20.67
CA ARG A 329 1.14 -6.92 -20.85
C ARG A 329 1.65 -6.20 -22.06
N GLY A 330 0.80 -5.40 -22.69
CA GLY A 330 1.20 -4.60 -23.81
C GLY A 330 0.31 -3.40 -24.04
N GLU A 331 0.89 -2.41 -24.68
CA GLU A 331 0.22 -1.25 -25.24
C GLU A 331 0.57 -1.17 -26.72
N TRP A 332 -0.45 -0.97 -27.54
CA TRP A 332 -0.30 -0.76 -28.97
C TRP A 332 -0.98 0.53 -29.40
N ARG A 333 -0.21 1.42 -30.02
CA ARG A 333 -0.64 2.70 -30.62
C ARG A 333 -0.60 2.60 -32.16
N PRO A 334 -1.61 1.99 -32.80
CA PRO A 334 -1.60 1.73 -34.24
C PRO A 334 -1.69 3.00 -35.09
N ILE A 335 -2.43 3.98 -34.62
CA ILE A 335 -2.63 5.28 -35.29
C ILE A 335 -2.85 6.35 -34.20
N GLY A 336 -2.26 7.54 -34.41
CA GLY A 336 -2.37 8.76 -33.58
C GLY A 336 -3.12 8.62 -32.25
N PRO A 337 -4.43 8.86 -32.21
CA PRO A 337 -5.17 8.92 -30.95
C PRO A 337 -5.59 7.56 -30.38
N LEU A 338 -5.37 6.45 -31.06
CA LEU A 338 -5.88 5.13 -30.66
C LEU A 338 -4.87 4.36 -29.86
N ILE A 339 -5.29 3.89 -28.68
CA ILE A 339 -4.51 3.06 -27.77
C ILE A 339 -5.23 1.73 -27.57
N ILE A 340 -4.49 0.65 -27.55
CA ILE A 340 -5.00 -0.68 -27.21
C ILE A 340 -4.08 -1.25 -26.12
N ASN A 341 -4.58 -1.28 -24.88
CA ASN A 341 -3.97 -2.01 -23.79
C ASN A 341 -4.50 -3.44 -23.76
N PHE A 342 -3.62 -4.41 -23.58
CA PHE A 342 -4.00 -5.81 -23.50
C PHE A 342 -3.05 -6.58 -22.60
N GLY A 343 -3.53 -7.69 -22.08
CA GLY A 343 -2.71 -8.56 -21.27
C GLY A 343 -3.36 -9.88 -20.92
N GLY A 344 -2.56 -10.75 -20.39
CA GLY A 344 -2.99 -12.04 -19.86
C GLY A 344 -2.02 -12.54 -18.81
N GLU A 345 -2.56 -13.31 -17.88
CA GLU A 345 -1.80 -13.82 -16.75
C GLU A 345 -2.31 -15.20 -16.33
N ASN A 346 -1.45 -15.90 -15.63
CA ASN A 346 -1.82 -17.12 -14.93
C ASN A 346 -1.08 -17.14 -13.59
N GLU A 347 -1.84 -17.26 -12.52
CA GLU A 347 -1.36 -17.24 -11.15
C GLU A 347 -1.74 -18.54 -10.44
N TRP A 348 -0.80 -19.11 -9.73
CA TRP A 348 -0.97 -20.28 -8.87
C TRP A 348 -0.69 -19.84 -7.44
N THR A 349 -1.61 -20.12 -6.54
CA THR A 349 -1.46 -19.82 -5.12
C THR A 349 -1.58 -21.07 -4.28
N SER A 350 -0.87 -21.10 -3.17
CA SER A 350 -0.97 -22.17 -2.19
C SER A 350 -0.95 -21.65 -0.74
N LEU A 351 -1.58 -22.41 0.12
CA LEU A 351 -1.65 -22.23 1.57
C LEU A 351 -1.22 -23.53 2.24
N GLU A 352 -0.39 -23.44 3.27
CA GLU A 352 -0.15 -24.50 4.23
C GLU A 352 -0.13 -23.92 5.65
N THR A 353 -0.71 -24.63 6.63
CA THR A 353 -0.59 -24.29 8.05
C THR A 353 -0.30 -25.57 8.84
N ASN A 354 0.10 -25.44 10.11
CA ASN A 354 0.23 -26.63 10.97
C ASN A 354 -1.11 -27.34 11.27
N PHE A 355 -2.26 -26.74 10.87
CA PHE A 355 -3.61 -27.33 11.01
C PHE A 355 -4.23 -27.70 9.67
N THR A 356 -3.81 -27.07 8.57
CA THR A 356 -4.36 -27.27 7.23
C THR A 356 -3.27 -27.76 6.30
N ALA A 357 -3.43 -28.97 5.74
CA ALA A 357 -2.53 -29.49 4.72
C ALA A 357 -2.55 -28.57 3.47
N ARG A 358 -1.45 -28.58 2.73
CA ARG A 358 -1.28 -27.72 1.54
C ARG A 358 -2.50 -27.78 0.61
N GLN A 359 -3.07 -26.61 0.37
CA GLN A 359 -4.14 -26.35 -0.57
C GLN A 359 -3.62 -25.48 -1.69
N GLU A 360 -4.12 -25.69 -2.90
CA GLU A 360 -3.65 -24.95 -4.09
C GLU A 360 -4.83 -24.55 -4.97
N THR A 361 -4.77 -23.38 -5.55
CA THR A 361 -5.71 -22.96 -6.60
C THR A 361 -4.98 -22.28 -7.75
N ARG A 362 -5.73 -21.91 -8.78
CA ARG A 362 -5.21 -21.22 -9.97
C ARG A 362 -6.27 -20.28 -10.52
N ILE A 363 -5.83 -19.10 -10.93
CA ILE A 363 -6.61 -18.16 -11.71
C ILE A 363 -5.86 -17.79 -12.98
N ALA A 364 -6.54 -17.82 -14.13
CA ALA A 364 -6.02 -17.34 -15.40
C ALA A 364 -6.92 -16.22 -15.92
N GLY A 365 -6.33 -15.11 -16.35
CA GLY A 365 -7.08 -13.94 -16.82
C GLY A 365 -6.52 -13.39 -18.13
N ALA A 366 -7.40 -12.76 -18.91
CA ALA A 366 -7.00 -11.98 -20.07
C ALA A 366 -7.91 -10.76 -20.21
N TYR A 367 -7.30 -9.63 -20.61
CA TYR A 367 -8.02 -8.37 -20.80
C TYR A 367 -7.63 -7.66 -22.09
N ALA A 368 -8.53 -6.81 -22.54
CA ALA A 368 -8.29 -5.82 -23.58
C ALA A 368 -9.03 -4.51 -23.21
N GLN A 369 -8.35 -3.39 -23.41
CA GLN A 369 -8.88 -2.06 -23.19
C GLN A 369 -8.60 -1.21 -24.43
N LEU A 370 -9.64 -0.58 -24.96
CA LEU A 370 -9.54 0.38 -26.05
C LEU A 370 -9.49 1.79 -25.46
N GLY A 371 -8.45 2.52 -25.79
CA GLY A 371 -8.24 3.90 -25.37
C GLY A 371 -8.25 4.87 -26.56
N ILE A 372 -8.61 6.11 -26.29
CA ILE A 372 -8.55 7.23 -27.22
C ILE A 372 -8.01 8.47 -26.49
N GLU A 373 -6.99 9.11 -27.07
CA GLU A 373 -6.43 10.37 -26.60
C GLU A 373 -6.48 11.40 -27.75
N PHE A 374 -7.23 12.48 -27.58
CA PHE A 374 -7.36 13.50 -28.61
C PHE A 374 -7.87 14.83 -28.05
N GLY A 375 -7.10 15.91 -28.21
CA GLY A 375 -7.55 17.27 -27.94
C GLY A 375 -8.00 17.52 -26.48
N GLY A 376 -7.24 17.03 -25.50
CA GLY A 376 -7.55 17.13 -24.06
C GLY A 376 -8.59 16.12 -23.58
N LEU A 377 -9.10 15.26 -24.48
CA LEU A 377 -9.98 14.13 -24.14
C LEU A 377 -9.15 12.84 -24.11
N SER A 378 -9.27 12.11 -23.02
CA SER A 378 -8.83 10.73 -22.89
C SER A 378 -9.99 9.87 -22.43
N GLY A 379 -10.10 8.65 -22.92
CA GLY A 379 -11.15 7.73 -22.50
C GLY A 379 -10.81 6.30 -22.82
N HIS A 380 -11.24 5.39 -21.94
CA HIS A 380 -10.95 3.98 -22.03
C HIS A 380 -12.20 3.14 -21.85
N LEU A 381 -12.25 2.00 -22.54
CA LEU A 381 -13.28 0.97 -22.42
C LEU A 381 -12.59 -0.39 -22.38
N GLY A 382 -12.74 -1.11 -21.30
CA GLY A 382 -12.07 -2.39 -21.08
C GLY A 382 -13.02 -3.54 -20.78
N VAL A 383 -12.56 -4.74 -21.07
CA VAL A 383 -13.17 -6.00 -20.68
C VAL A 383 -12.08 -6.98 -20.26
N ARG A 384 -12.37 -7.74 -19.22
CA ARG A 384 -11.52 -8.83 -18.73
C ARG A 384 -12.36 -10.08 -18.51
N HIS A 385 -11.77 -11.23 -18.77
CA HIS A 385 -12.31 -12.52 -18.37
C HIS A 385 -11.28 -13.30 -17.58
N ASP A 386 -11.69 -13.76 -16.40
CA ASP A 386 -10.90 -14.60 -15.51
C ASP A 386 -11.55 -15.99 -15.41
N ASP A 387 -10.72 -17.04 -15.38
CA ASP A 387 -11.12 -18.44 -15.17
C ASP A 387 -10.41 -18.95 -13.91
N HIS A 388 -11.18 -19.04 -12.82
CA HIS A 388 -10.70 -19.58 -11.56
C HIS A 388 -11.00 -21.09 -11.49
N ARG A 389 -10.00 -21.88 -11.07
CA ARG A 389 -10.11 -23.34 -11.04
C ARG A 389 -11.35 -23.86 -10.28
N ASP A 390 -11.70 -23.20 -9.16
CA ASP A 390 -12.72 -23.66 -8.24
C ASP A 390 -14.07 -22.97 -8.44
N PHE A 391 -14.11 -21.75 -9.05
CA PHE A 391 -15.32 -20.94 -9.20
C PHE A 391 -15.73 -20.70 -10.66
N GLY A 392 -14.91 -21.13 -11.63
CA GLY A 392 -15.17 -20.90 -13.06
C GLY A 392 -14.93 -19.46 -13.50
N GLY A 393 -15.62 -19.04 -14.55
CA GLY A 393 -15.38 -17.77 -15.21
C GLY A 393 -16.07 -16.57 -14.57
N ALA A 394 -15.36 -15.46 -14.45
CA ALA A 394 -15.88 -14.12 -14.14
C ALA A 394 -15.51 -13.14 -15.26
N THR A 395 -16.43 -12.23 -15.60
CA THR A 395 -16.15 -11.20 -16.60
C THR A 395 -16.40 -9.84 -15.97
N SER A 396 -15.43 -8.93 -16.10
CA SER A 396 -15.48 -7.58 -15.57
C SER A 396 -15.38 -6.56 -16.69
N PHE A 397 -16.14 -5.47 -16.57
CA PHE A 397 -16.13 -4.33 -17.47
C PHE A 397 -15.66 -3.07 -16.73
N GLY A 398 -14.99 -2.19 -17.47
CA GLY A 398 -14.59 -0.88 -16.96
C GLY A 398 -14.55 0.15 -18.07
N ALA A 399 -14.90 1.38 -17.72
CA ALA A 399 -14.77 2.51 -18.62
C ALA A 399 -14.43 3.76 -17.82
N ASP A 400 -13.62 4.63 -18.40
CA ASP A 400 -13.30 5.91 -17.84
C ASP A 400 -13.13 6.99 -18.91
N ILE A 401 -13.28 8.23 -18.50
CA ILE A 401 -13.14 9.40 -19.34
C ILE A 401 -12.54 10.55 -18.52
N SER A 402 -11.58 11.24 -19.12
CA SER A 402 -10.96 12.47 -18.63
C SER A 402 -11.05 13.51 -19.73
N TYR A 403 -11.52 14.72 -19.41
CA TYR A 403 -11.66 15.78 -20.39
C TYR A 403 -11.27 17.14 -19.80
N GLU A 404 -10.35 17.82 -20.44
CA GLU A 404 -9.97 19.19 -20.15
C GLU A 404 -11.03 20.15 -20.71
N VAL A 405 -11.94 20.62 -19.85
CA VAL A 405 -13.09 21.45 -20.24
C VAL A 405 -12.71 22.92 -20.40
N ALA A 406 -11.64 23.35 -19.77
CA ALA A 406 -11.01 24.66 -19.87
C ALA A 406 -9.53 24.52 -19.47
N GLU A 407 -8.71 25.53 -19.72
CA GLU A 407 -7.33 25.59 -19.30
C GLU A 407 -7.20 25.20 -17.82
N ASP A 408 -6.44 24.15 -17.53
CA ASP A 408 -6.18 23.60 -16.20
C ASP A 408 -7.44 23.07 -15.43
N ILE A 409 -8.60 22.95 -16.09
CA ILE A 409 -9.80 22.40 -15.47
C ILE A 409 -10.20 21.08 -16.17
N ARG A 410 -10.15 20.00 -15.42
CA ARG A 410 -10.41 18.65 -15.90
C ARG A 410 -11.61 18.02 -15.20
N VAL A 411 -12.53 17.47 -15.98
CA VAL A 411 -13.62 16.62 -15.50
C VAL A 411 -13.27 15.16 -15.79
N ARG A 412 -13.48 14.32 -14.82
CA ARG A 412 -13.23 12.88 -14.96
C ARG A 412 -14.41 12.07 -14.44
N ALA A 413 -14.66 10.94 -15.08
CA ALA A 413 -15.65 9.98 -14.63
C ALA A 413 -15.18 8.55 -14.91
N SER A 414 -15.52 7.63 -14.02
CA SER A 414 -15.24 6.21 -14.24
C SER A 414 -16.38 5.33 -13.75
N VAL A 415 -16.48 4.16 -14.34
CA VAL A 415 -17.26 3.02 -13.88
C VAL A 415 -16.38 1.78 -13.96
N GLY A 416 -16.33 1.00 -12.89
CA GLY A 416 -15.52 -0.21 -12.84
C GLY A 416 -16.25 -1.31 -12.08
N GLU A 417 -16.17 -2.52 -12.63
CA GLU A 417 -16.55 -3.74 -11.93
C GLU A 417 -15.34 -4.33 -11.24
N GLY A 418 -15.56 -4.93 -10.08
CA GLY A 418 -14.55 -5.62 -9.30
C GLY A 418 -15.04 -6.99 -8.88
N PHE A 419 -14.13 -7.93 -8.78
CA PHE A 419 -14.42 -9.21 -8.16
C PHE A 419 -13.27 -9.64 -7.26
N LYS A 420 -13.57 -10.44 -6.22
CA LYS A 420 -12.58 -11.05 -5.35
C LYS A 420 -12.93 -12.52 -5.14
N ALA A 421 -12.02 -13.41 -5.47
CA ALA A 421 -12.13 -14.82 -5.14
C ALA A 421 -11.96 -15.02 -3.61
N PRO A 422 -12.70 -15.95 -2.98
CA PRO A 422 -12.43 -16.32 -1.60
C PRO A 422 -10.98 -16.77 -1.41
N SER A 423 -10.34 -16.40 -0.29
CA SER A 423 -8.99 -16.84 0.00
C SER A 423 -8.94 -18.34 0.29
N LEU A 424 -7.76 -18.95 0.11
CA LEU A 424 -7.58 -20.37 0.46
C LEU A 424 -7.85 -20.64 1.95
N PHE A 425 -7.54 -19.65 2.81
CA PHE A 425 -7.86 -19.74 4.24
C PHE A 425 -9.37 -19.72 4.49
N GLN A 426 -10.11 -18.84 3.82
CA GLN A 426 -11.58 -18.77 3.92
C GLN A 426 -12.27 -20.04 3.43
N LEU A 427 -11.65 -20.77 2.49
CA LEU A 427 -12.20 -22.01 1.94
C LEU A 427 -11.84 -23.25 2.77
N PHE A 428 -10.59 -23.38 3.20
CA PHE A 428 -10.02 -24.67 3.59
C PHE A 428 -9.43 -24.70 5.01
N SER A 429 -9.36 -23.58 5.74
CA SER A 429 -8.93 -23.60 7.15
C SER A 429 -9.94 -24.31 8.05
N ASP A 430 -9.61 -24.48 9.33
CA ASP A 430 -10.53 -25.01 10.35
C ASP A 430 -11.83 -24.17 10.48
N PHE A 431 -11.81 -22.94 10.03
CA PHE A 431 -12.96 -22.03 9.94
C PHE A 431 -13.55 -21.98 8.52
N GLY A 432 -13.00 -22.74 7.61
CA GLY A 432 -13.29 -22.66 6.18
C GLY A 432 -14.71 -23.03 5.79
N ASN A 433 -15.13 -22.49 4.64
CA ASN A 433 -16.39 -22.79 4.00
C ASN A 433 -16.19 -22.91 2.48
N ASP A 434 -16.19 -24.13 1.97
CA ASP A 434 -15.99 -24.46 0.56
C ASP A 434 -17.19 -24.12 -0.34
N THR A 435 -18.27 -23.59 0.23
CA THR A 435 -19.46 -23.15 -0.51
C THR A 435 -19.46 -21.65 -0.81
N LEU A 436 -18.44 -20.92 -0.36
CA LEU A 436 -18.33 -19.46 -0.63
C LEU A 436 -18.33 -19.16 -2.13
N GLN A 437 -18.91 -18.01 -2.45
CA GLN A 437 -18.94 -17.47 -3.81
C GLN A 437 -18.03 -16.23 -3.88
N PRO A 438 -17.46 -15.90 -5.04
CA PRO A 438 -16.70 -14.67 -5.22
C PRO A 438 -17.53 -13.43 -4.88
N GLU A 439 -16.87 -12.46 -4.25
CA GLU A 439 -17.42 -11.12 -4.06
C GLU A 439 -17.48 -10.38 -5.40
N GLN A 440 -18.47 -9.52 -5.56
CA GLN A 440 -18.65 -8.68 -6.76
C GLN A 440 -18.91 -7.24 -6.34
N SER A 441 -18.44 -6.30 -7.13
CA SER A 441 -18.70 -4.88 -6.89
C SER A 441 -18.84 -4.10 -8.19
N THR A 442 -19.58 -2.98 -8.09
CA THR A 442 -19.61 -1.96 -9.13
C THR A 442 -19.36 -0.61 -8.49
N SER A 443 -18.39 0.13 -9.00
CA SER A 443 -18.05 1.48 -8.54
C SER A 443 -18.30 2.52 -9.63
N PHE A 444 -18.67 3.73 -9.19
CA PHE A 444 -18.86 4.92 -10.01
C PHE A 444 -18.11 6.08 -9.37
N ASP A 445 -17.40 6.84 -10.18
CA ASP A 445 -16.69 8.04 -9.77
C ASP A 445 -17.03 9.22 -10.68
N LEU A 446 -17.08 10.41 -10.09
CA LEU A 446 -17.19 11.68 -10.81
C LEU A 446 -16.27 12.71 -10.13
N GLY A 447 -15.32 13.23 -10.86
CA GLY A 447 -14.31 14.14 -10.35
C GLY A 447 -14.22 15.44 -11.15
N LEU A 448 -13.80 16.49 -10.45
CA LEU A 448 -13.38 17.78 -11.01
C LEU A 448 -12.02 18.11 -10.41
N ALA A 449 -11.05 18.44 -11.24
CA ALA A 449 -9.73 18.89 -10.83
C ALA A 449 -9.41 20.24 -11.47
N TRP A 450 -8.73 21.09 -10.73
CA TRP A 450 -8.13 22.34 -11.18
C TRP A 450 -6.65 22.27 -10.87
N HIS A 451 -5.82 22.30 -11.90
CA HIS A 451 -4.38 22.04 -11.87
C HIS A 451 -4.04 20.62 -11.38
N ASN A 452 -2.75 20.31 -11.34
CA ASN A 452 -2.20 19.07 -10.83
C ASN A 452 -1.66 19.25 -9.41
N ARG A 453 -1.47 18.16 -8.70
CA ARG A 453 -0.99 18.16 -7.31
C ARG A 453 0.40 18.82 -7.15
N ASN A 454 1.22 18.78 -8.21
CA ASN A 454 2.55 19.39 -8.23
C ASN A 454 2.56 20.87 -8.63
N ASP A 455 1.40 21.41 -9.04
CA ASP A 455 1.27 22.84 -9.38
C ASP A 455 1.25 23.71 -8.11
N PRO A 456 1.62 25.01 -8.24
CA PRO A 456 1.61 25.93 -7.11
C PRO A 456 0.27 26.06 -6.39
N PHE A 457 -0.82 25.79 -7.09
CA PHE A 457 -2.16 25.71 -6.51
C PHE A 457 -2.91 24.58 -7.19
N TYR A 458 -3.54 23.73 -6.42
CA TYR A 458 -4.42 22.69 -6.96
C TYR A 458 -5.67 22.51 -6.10
N ALA A 459 -6.74 22.06 -6.72
CA ALA A 459 -7.96 21.67 -6.04
C ALA A 459 -8.62 20.52 -6.78
N GLY A 460 -9.04 19.50 -6.05
CA GLY A 460 -9.77 18.37 -6.59
C GLY A 460 -10.96 17.99 -5.71
N ILE A 461 -12.05 17.58 -6.33
CA ILE A 461 -13.18 16.94 -5.67
C ILE A 461 -13.59 15.70 -6.45
N THR A 462 -13.82 14.59 -5.76
CA THR A 462 -14.31 13.35 -6.36
C THR A 462 -15.47 12.81 -5.53
N ALA A 463 -16.63 12.65 -6.14
CA ALA A 463 -17.75 11.92 -5.58
C ALA A 463 -17.69 10.47 -6.04
N PHE A 464 -18.00 9.52 -5.16
CA PHE A 464 -17.94 8.10 -5.46
C PHE A 464 -19.10 7.31 -4.85
N GLN A 465 -19.43 6.18 -5.47
CA GLN A 465 -20.30 5.16 -4.91
C GLN A 465 -19.80 3.79 -5.35
N ARG A 466 -19.78 2.83 -4.40
CA ARG A 466 -19.56 1.41 -4.68
C ARG A 466 -20.65 0.58 -4.03
N ASP A 467 -21.24 -0.30 -4.81
CA ASP A 467 -22.14 -1.35 -4.36
C ASP A 467 -21.42 -2.70 -4.46
N SER A 468 -21.39 -3.47 -3.36
CA SER A 468 -20.78 -4.80 -3.29
C SER A 468 -21.82 -5.85 -2.92
N GLU A 469 -21.68 -7.04 -3.52
CA GLU A 469 -22.53 -8.21 -3.25
C GLU A 469 -21.65 -9.41 -2.90
N ASN A 470 -22.23 -10.36 -2.15
CA ASN A 470 -21.58 -11.57 -1.68
C ASN A 470 -20.33 -11.30 -0.83
N GLN A 471 -20.28 -10.18 -0.12
CA GLN A 471 -19.13 -9.89 0.76
C GLN A 471 -18.93 -11.04 1.75
N ILE A 472 -17.69 -11.48 1.91
CA ILE A 472 -17.33 -12.59 2.79
C ILE A 472 -16.99 -12.03 4.17
N GLU A 473 -17.71 -12.50 5.18
CA GLU A 473 -17.50 -12.11 6.56
C GLU A 473 -17.32 -13.34 7.46
N PHE A 474 -16.62 -13.16 8.58
CA PHE A 474 -16.52 -14.19 9.61
C PHE A 474 -17.77 -14.19 10.47
N VAL A 475 -18.46 -15.33 10.52
CA VAL A 475 -19.65 -15.56 11.35
C VAL A 475 -19.25 -16.29 12.61
N SER A 476 -19.34 -15.64 13.77
CA SER A 476 -19.11 -16.26 15.06
C SER A 476 -20.23 -17.25 15.40
N CYS A 477 -19.85 -18.47 15.72
CA CYS A 477 -20.78 -19.54 16.13
C CYS A 477 -20.75 -19.81 17.64
N PHE A 478 -20.12 -18.93 18.43
CA PHE A 478 -20.02 -19.12 19.88
C PHE A 478 -21.40 -19.12 20.54
N GLY A 479 -21.80 -20.25 21.13
CA GLY A 479 -23.13 -20.41 21.73
C GLY A 479 -24.28 -20.63 20.74
N VAL A 480 -24.00 -20.70 19.44
CA VAL A 480 -24.99 -20.95 18.37
C VAL A 480 -24.81 -22.36 17.84
N THR A 481 -25.93 -23.12 17.76
CA THR A 481 -25.91 -24.50 17.24
C THR A 481 -26.98 -24.62 16.15
N GLY A 482 -26.61 -24.81 14.91
CA GLY A 482 -27.55 -24.97 13.79
C GLY A 482 -27.25 -24.01 12.63
N GLY A 483 -27.90 -24.23 11.50
CA GLY A 483 -27.61 -23.47 10.28
C GLY A 483 -26.15 -23.63 9.87
N ILE A 484 -25.50 -22.53 9.49
CA ILE A 484 -24.09 -22.52 9.12
C ILE A 484 -23.16 -22.91 10.27
N CYS A 485 -23.60 -22.75 11.53
CA CYS A 485 -22.84 -23.07 12.73
C CYS A 485 -22.88 -24.58 13.11
N THR A 486 -23.53 -25.44 12.30
CA THR A 486 -23.56 -26.88 12.56
C THR A 486 -22.14 -27.46 12.47
N ASN A 487 -21.65 -28.05 13.59
CA ASN A 487 -20.29 -28.59 13.75
C ASN A 487 -19.16 -27.54 13.62
N ARG A 488 -19.45 -26.25 13.81
CA ARG A 488 -18.51 -25.12 13.73
C ARG A 488 -18.57 -24.29 15.02
N PRO A 489 -18.06 -24.78 16.16
CA PRO A 489 -18.30 -24.17 17.47
C PRO A 489 -17.67 -22.79 17.66
N PHE A 490 -16.66 -22.44 16.87
CA PHE A 490 -15.94 -21.16 16.98
C PHE A 490 -16.37 -20.15 15.91
N GLY A 491 -16.80 -20.61 14.73
CA GLY A 491 -17.20 -19.77 13.64
C GLY A 491 -16.85 -20.33 12.27
N THR A 492 -17.19 -19.59 11.25
CA THR A 492 -16.91 -19.91 9.85
C THR A 492 -17.06 -18.64 8.99
N TYR A 493 -16.65 -18.70 7.73
CA TYR A 493 -16.90 -17.65 6.75
C TYR A 493 -18.20 -17.89 6.00
N ASP A 494 -18.89 -16.80 5.62
CA ASP A 494 -20.11 -16.83 4.81
C ASP A 494 -20.21 -15.60 3.91
N ASN A 495 -20.93 -15.73 2.78
CA ASN A 495 -21.31 -14.60 1.94
C ASN A 495 -22.54 -13.91 2.56
N VAL A 496 -22.31 -12.97 3.46
CA VAL A 496 -23.37 -12.36 4.27
C VAL A 496 -23.78 -10.98 3.80
N GLY A 497 -23.14 -10.43 2.76
CA GLY A 497 -23.22 -9.01 2.57
C GLY A 497 -23.66 -8.51 1.21
N LYS A 498 -24.61 -7.56 1.27
CA LYS A 498 -24.74 -6.45 0.33
C LYS A 498 -24.32 -5.19 1.06
N VAL A 499 -23.37 -4.48 0.51
CA VAL A 499 -22.79 -3.29 1.12
C VAL A 499 -22.82 -2.13 0.13
N ARG A 500 -23.13 -0.93 0.63
CA ARG A 500 -22.88 0.31 -0.10
C ARG A 500 -21.86 1.15 0.63
N ALA A 501 -20.90 1.67 -0.11
CA ALA A 501 -20.00 2.73 0.32
C ALA A 501 -20.14 3.92 -0.65
N GLN A 502 -20.38 5.11 -0.12
CA GLN A 502 -20.56 6.33 -0.92
C GLN A 502 -19.97 7.53 -0.21
N GLY A 503 -19.59 8.54 -0.96
CA GLY A 503 -19.03 9.72 -0.34
C GLY A 503 -18.40 10.70 -1.32
N PHE A 504 -17.56 11.55 -0.78
CA PHE A 504 -16.76 12.46 -1.57
C PHE A 504 -15.41 12.74 -0.91
N GLU A 505 -14.45 13.06 -1.73
CA GLU A 505 -13.08 13.40 -1.36
C GLU A 505 -12.75 14.80 -1.87
N VAL A 506 -11.97 15.55 -1.10
CA VAL A 506 -11.47 16.87 -1.47
C VAL A 506 -9.96 16.89 -1.25
N GLU A 507 -9.24 17.33 -2.26
CA GLU A 507 -7.79 17.55 -2.23
C GLU A 507 -7.52 19.01 -2.54
N LEU A 508 -6.75 19.68 -1.69
CA LEU A 508 -6.37 21.09 -1.86
C LEU A 508 -4.89 21.24 -1.60
N GLY A 509 -4.22 22.06 -2.39
CA GLY A 509 -2.83 22.44 -2.16
C GLY A 509 -2.57 23.87 -2.58
N ALA A 510 -1.66 24.51 -1.88
CA ALA A 510 -1.20 25.84 -2.21
C ALA A 510 0.28 26.00 -1.82
N ASN A 511 1.11 26.31 -2.82
CA ASN A 511 2.52 26.67 -2.71
C ASN A 511 2.71 28.12 -3.16
N PRO A 512 2.25 29.13 -2.36
CA PRO A 512 2.28 30.54 -2.77
C PRO A 512 3.70 31.09 -2.94
N SER A 513 4.71 30.36 -2.50
CA SER A 513 6.12 30.62 -2.75
C SER A 513 6.90 29.30 -2.73
N ASP A 514 8.09 29.27 -3.31
CA ASP A 514 9.00 28.12 -3.30
C ASP A 514 9.41 27.68 -1.88
N THR A 515 9.13 28.49 -0.87
CA THR A 515 9.52 28.26 0.54
C THR A 515 8.36 27.93 1.47
N PHE A 516 7.11 27.97 0.98
CA PHE A 516 5.94 27.71 1.83
C PHE A 516 4.87 26.95 1.08
N GLY A 517 4.48 25.81 1.63
CA GLY A 517 3.42 24.96 1.10
C GLY A 517 2.40 24.57 2.16
N VAL A 518 1.16 24.37 1.74
CA VAL A 518 0.09 23.77 2.53
C VAL A 518 -0.70 22.80 1.68
N ALA A 519 -1.12 21.68 2.29
CA ALA A 519 -1.99 20.70 1.66
C ALA A 519 -3.09 20.26 2.63
N ALA A 520 -4.25 19.93 2.08
CA ALA A 520 -5.36 19.36 2.85
C ALA A 520 -6.04 18.28 2.03
N VAL A 521 -6.24 17.12 2.64
CA VAL A 521 -7.04 16.03 2.10
C VAL A 521 -8.16 15.69 3.06
N TYR A 522 -9.38 15.68 2.55
CA TYR A 522 -10.56 15.38 3.33
C TYR A 522 -11.39 14.30 2.63
N ALA A 523 -11.92 13.36 3.39
CA ALA A 523 -12.85 12.36 2.90
C ALA A 523 -14.10 12.28 3.79
N TYR A 524 -15.24 12.22 3.15
CA TYR A 524 -16.49 11.76 3.73
C TYR A 524 -16.84 10.41 3.13
N VAL A 525 -16.96 9.39 3.96
CA VAL A 525 -17.22 7.99 3.56
C VAL A 525 -18.38 7.45 4.37
N ASP A 526 -19.53 7.25 3.76
CA ASP A 526 -20.69 6.64 4.37
C ASP A 526 -20.83 5.20 3.90
N THR A 527 -20.82 4.26 4.84
CA THR A 527 -20.91 2.82 4.56
C THR A 527 -22.16 2.26 5.22
N GLU A 528 -22.84 1.33 4.54
CA GLU A 528 -24.08 0.72 5.02
C GLU A 528 -24.13 -0.76 4.65
N ASN A 529 -24.42 -1.61 5.62
CA ASN A 529 -24.82 -2.99 5.35
C ASN A 529 -26.28 -2.99 4.85
N ARG A 530 -26.49 -3.46 3.64
CA ARG A 530 -27.82 -3.52 2.97
C ARG A 530 -28.34 -4.93 2.79
N THR A 531 -27.82 -5.88 3.56
CA THR A 531 -28.25 -7.27 3.54
C THR A 531 -29.64 -7.40 4.15
N ALA A 532 -30.64 -7.59 3.32
CA ALA A 532 -32.03 -7.63 3.76
C ALA A 532 -32.27 -8.75 4.78
N GLY A 533 -32.82 -8.37 5.95
CA GLY A 533 -33.14 -9.29 7.05
C GLY A 533 -31.96 -9.72 7.90
N ALA A 534 -30.76 -9.20 7.65
CA ALA A 534 -29.61 -9.41 8.55
C ALA A 534 -29.81 -8.62 9.86
N ALA A 535 -29.27 -9.13 10.97
CA ALA A 535 -29.37 -8.47 12.27
C ALA A 535 -28.69 -7.10 12.30
N ASN A 536 -27.72 -6.88 11.42
CA ASN A 536 -26.94 -5.66 11.24
C ASN A 536 -27.32 -4.88 9.96
N GLU A 537 -28.53 -5.12 9.39
CA GLU A 537 -29.05 -4.33 8.28
C GLU A 537 -29.15 -2.84 8.67
N GLY A 538 -28.60 -1.95 7.84
CA GLY A 538 -28.54 -0.51 8.08
C GLY A 538 -27.36 -0.06 8.96
N ASN A 539 -26.57 -0.97 9.52
CA ASN A 539 -25.38 -0.62 10.30
C ASN A 539 -24.25 -0.12 9.38
N VAL A 540 -23.40 0.74 9.94
CA VAL A 540 -22.14 1.12 9.28
C VAL A 540 -21.13 -0.02 9.41
N LEU A 541 -20.21 -0.11 8.45
CA LEU A 541 -19.16 -1.13 8.50
C LEU A 541 -18.14 -0.82 9.61
N ALA A 542 -17.58 -1.87 10.19
CA ALA A 542 -16.61 -1.77 11.28
C ALA A 542 -15.32 -1.03 10.85
N ARG A 543 -14.78 -0.19 11.73
CA ARG A 543 -13.50 0.55 11.55
C ARG A 543 -13.49 1.47 10.32
N ARG A 544 -14.65 2.06 9.94
CA ARG A 544 -14.79 3.05 8.86
C ARG A 544 -15.30 4.36 9.45
N PRO A 545 -14.40 5.29 9.78
CA PRO A 545 -14.82 6.62 10.19
C PRO A 545 -15.48 7.36 9.03
N LYS A 546 -16.58 8.07 9.30
CA LYS A 546 -17.28 8.84 8.25
C LYS A 546 -16.48 10.04 7.78
N HIS A 547 -15.64 10.59 8.63
CA HIS A 547 -14.86 11.80 8.36
C HIS A 547 -13.40 11.55 8.65
N ALA A 548 -12.54 11.91 7.71
CA ALA A 548 -11.10 11.93 7.89
C ALA A 548 -10.51 13.17 7.19
N LEU A 549 -9.64 13.90 7.89
CA LEU A 549 -8.94 15.07 7.39
C LEU A 549 -7.47 14.96 7.75
N THR A 550 -6.58 15.18 6.78
CA THR A 550 -5.17 15.49 7.01
C THR A 550 -4.90 16.88 6.48
N PHE A 551 -4.27 17.70 7.29
CA PHE A 551 -3.76 19.01 6.90
C PHE A 551 -2.25 19.03 7.14
N SER A 552 -1.48 19.43 6.14
CA SER A 552 -0.02 19.52 6.16
C SER A 552 0.42 20.94 5.83
N ALA A 553 1.48 21.41 6.47
CA ALA A 553 2.09 22.71 6.16
C ALA A 553 3.61 22.61 6.36
N ASP A 554 4.37 23.19 5.42
CA ASP A 554 5.82 23.24 5.43
C ASP A 554 6.31 24.63 5.08
N TRP A 555 7.36 25.08 5.78
CA TRP A 555 7.97 26.38 5.60
C TRP A 555 9.48 26.29 5.69
N GLU A 556 10.16 26.54 4.58
CA GLU A 556 11.57 26.81 4.57
C GLU A 556 11.82 28.23 5.08
N THR A 557 12.38 28.34 6.27
CA THR A 557 12.61 29.61 6.92
C THR A 557 13.84 30.33 6.34
N PRO A 558 13.99 31.65 6.50
CA PRO A 558 15.21 32.36 6.10
C PRO A 558 16.45 32.00 6.94
N LEU A 559 16.31 31.14 7.96
CA LEU A 559 17.36 30.77 8.91
C LEU A 559 18.14 29.54 8.43
N ALA A 560 19.17 29.76 7.62
CA ALA A 560 20.11 28.71 7.20
C ALA A 560 19.46 27.49 6.51
N GLY A 561 18.35 27.68 5.80
CA GLY A 561 17.61 26.58 5.14
C GLY A 561 16.86 25.67 6.13
N LEU A 562 16.61 26.12 7.36
CA LEU A 562 15.76 25.40 8.30
C LEU A 562 14.34 25.31 7.77
N THR A 563 13.88 24.12 7.48
CA THR A 563 12.47 23.81 7.17
C THR A 563 11.75 23.38 8.45
N VAL A 564 10.58 23.96 8.69
CA VAL A 564 9.68 23.52 9.78
C VAL A 564 8.33 23.17 9.16
N GLY A 565 7.76 22.07 9.62
CA GLY A 565 6.48 21.61 9.10
C GLY A 565 5.68 20.84 10.13
N GLY A 566 4.50 20.40 9.73
CA GLY A 566 3.65 19.59 10.58
C GLY A 566 2.40 19.11 9.90
N ASP A 567 1.84 18.07 10.47
CA ASP A 567 0.61 17.44 10.01
C ASP A 567 -0.41 17.42 11.16
N ILE A 568 -1.67 17.64 10.82
CA ILE A 568 -2.81 17.43 11.70
C ILE A 568 -3.70 16.38 11.07
N ARG A 569 -3.83 15.23 11.72
CA ARG A 569 -4.77 14.19 11.34
C ARG A 569 -5.99 14.25 12.26
N MET A 570 -7.19 14.37 11.69
CA MET A 570 -8.47 14.35 12.39
C MET A 570 -9.31 13.22 11.84
N VAL A 571 -9.78 12.33 12.70
CA VAL A 571 -10.59 11.16 12.33
C VAL A 571 -11.85 11.16 13.19
N GLY A 572 -13.00 10.97 12.56
CA GLY A 572 -14.29 10.87 13.24
C GLY A 572 -14.45 9.54 13.97
N ASP A 573 -15.51 9.42 14.75
CA ASP A 573 -15.86 8.18 15.41
C ASP A 573 -16.23 7.06 14.41
N SER A 574 -16.05 5.83 14.87
CA SER A 574 -16.42 4.61 14.15
C SER A 574 -16.86 3.51 15.11
N PHE A 575 -17.13 2.32 14.62
CA PHE A 575 -17.39 1.13 15.43
C PHE A 575 -16.37 0.06 15.14
N ASP A 576 -16.01 -0.74 16.14
CA ASP A 576 -15.06 -1.84 15.98
C ASP A 576 -15.70 -3.11 15.42
N ASP A 577 -16.99 -3.30 15.60
CA ASP A 577 -17.73 -4.50 15.24
C ASP A 577 -18.91 -4.21 14.30
N ALA A 578 -19.32 -5.21 13.51
CA ALA A 578 -20.43 -5.11 12.57
C ALA A 578 -21.81 -4.89 13.21
N GLY A 579 -21.93 -5.18 14.51
CA GLY A 579 -23.15 -4.93 15.30
C GLY A 579 -23.29 -3.49 15.75
N ASN A 580 -22.24 -2.68 15.59
CA ASN A 580 -22.12 -1.31 16.08
C ASN A 580 -22.30 -1.17 17.61
N PHE A 581 -21.82 -2.16 18.37
CA PHE A 581 -21.87 -2.16 19.82
C PHE A 581 -20.67 -1.47 20.46
N THR A 582 -19.48 -1.69 19.90
CA THR A 582 -18.22 -1.17 20.42
C THR A 582 -17.82 0.07 19.63
N ARG A 583 -18.03 1.24 20.24
CA ARG A 583 -17.66 2.51 19.61
C ARG A 583 -16.17 2.78 19.80
N LEU A 584 -15.53 3.25 18.74
CA LEU A 584 -14.21 3.86 18.72
C LEU A 584 -14.40 5.38 18.61
N ASP A 585 -13.95 6.11 19.62
CA ASP A 585 -14.06 7.57 19.64
C ASP A 585 -13.17 8.21 18.57
N GLY A 586 -13.62 9.32 18.00
CA GLY A 586 -12.82 10.12 17.08
C GLY A 586 -11.62 10.75 17.78
N TYR A 587 -10.57 11.02 17.02
CA TYR A 587 -9.30 11.52 17.56
C TYR A 587 -8.65 12.57 16.66
N HIS A 588 -7.66 13.28 17.22
CA HIS A 588 -6.82 14.19 16.47
C HIS A 588 -5.35 14.07 16.90
N VAL A 589 -4.48 13.84 15.94
CA VAL A 589 -3.04 13.69 16.18
C VAL A 589 -2.31 14.81 15.45
N VAL A 590 -1.37 15.46 16.15
CA VAL A 590 -0.51 16.50 15.60
C VAL A 590 0.92 16.01 15.60
N THR A 591 1.58 16.09 14.45
CA THR A 591 3.01 15.85 14.30
C THR A 591 3.69 17.15 13.87
N LEU A 592 4.78 17.50 14.54
CA LEU A 592 5.66 18.60 14.14
C LEU A 592 6.99 18.03 13.67
N ARG A 593 7.56 18.62 12.62
CA ARG A 593 8.83 18.18 12.04
C ARG A 593 9.70 19.37 11.70
N ALA A 594 11.00 19.15 11.66
CA ALA A 594 11.98 20.12 11.20
C ALA A 594 13.15 19.42 10.52
N SER A 595 13.76 20.10 9.56
CA SER A 595 15.00 19.68 8.94
C SER A 595 15.90 20.86 8.66
N VAL A 596 17.21 20.63 8.63
CA VAL A 596 18.21 21.67 8.34
C VAL A 596 19.38 21.06 7.57
N PRO A 597 19.74 21.64 6.40
CA PRO A 597 20.92 21.18 5.66
C PRO A 597 22.21 21.48 6.45
N PHE A 598 23.13 20.53 6.45
CA PHE A 598 24.46 20.65 7.00
C PHE A 598 25.51 20.41 5.90
N GLY A 599 25.89 21.47 5.21
CA GLY A 599 26.65 21.40 3.97
C GLY A 599 25.77 21.03 2.78
N GLU A 600 26.37 20.43 1.73
CA GLU A 600 25.67 20.10 0.47
C GLU A 600 25.15 18.66 0.43
N THR A 601 25.61 17.80 1.33
CA THR A 601 25.39 16.35 1.27
C THR A 601 24.68 15.77 2.49
N VAL A 602 24.58 16.51 3.59
CA VAL A 602 23.99 16.03 4.85
C VAL A 602 22.82 16.91 5.25
N GLU A 603 21.78 16.31 5.75
CA GLU A 603 20.65 17.00 6.37
C GLU A 603 20.39 16.39 7.76
N LEU A 604 20.20 17.24 8.74
CA LEU A 604 19.71 16.85 10.06
C LEU A 604 18.20 17.06 10.12
N PHE A 605 17.49 16.10 10.68
CA PHE A 605 16.03 16.19 10.79
C PHE A 605 15.56 15.71 12.17
N GLY A 606 14.32 16.06 12.48
CA GLY A 606 13.67 15.58 13.68
C GLY A 606 12.18 15.86 13.67
N ARG A 607 11.45 15.07 14.43
CA ARG A 607 10.01 15.22 14.59
C ARG A 607 9.54 14.92 16.00
N VAL A 608 8.37 15.44 16.32
CA VAL A 608 7.60 15.07 17.51
C VAL A 608 6.23 14.60 17.04
N GLU A 609 5.94 13.32 17.25
CA GLU A 609 4.66 12.69 16.96
C GLU A 609 3.73 12.81 18.17
N ASN A 610 2.41 12.88 17.88
CA ASN A 610 1.38 12.98 18.90
C ASN A 610 1.71 14.05 19.96
N VAL A 611 1.93 15.29 19.52
CA VAL A 611 2.42 16.41 20.35
C VAL A 611 1.56 16.62 21.61
N PHE A 612 0.26 16.38 21.52
CA PHE A 612 -0.70 16.59 22.61
C PHE A 612 -0.90 15.36 23.50
N ASP A 613 -0.22 14.24 23.18
CA ASP A 613 -0.31 12.98 23.93
C ASP A 613 -1.74 12.42 23.95
N GLU A 614 -2.41 12.49 22.80
CA GLU A 614 -3.76 11.98 22.62
C GLU A 614 -3.80 10.46 22.81
N ASP A 615 -4.72 9.98 23.61
CA ASP A 615 -4.98 8.56 23.81
C ASP A 615 -6.20 8.16 22.95
N TYR A 616 -5.99 7.27 22.00
CA TYR A 616 -7.00 6.85 21.04
C TYR A 616 -6.84 5.39 20.65
N GLN A 617 -7.83 4.84 19.97
CA GLN A 617 -7.79 3.47 19.46
C GLN A 617 -8.28 3.42 18.01
N THR A 618 -7.59 2.65 17.17
CA THR A 618 -8.03 2.33 15.80
C THR A 618 -8.60 0.91 15.69
N ALA A 619 -8.41 0.11 16.73
CA ALA A 619 -9.01 -1.20 16.97
C ALA A 619 -9.27 -1.34 18.48
N ALA A 620 -10.45 -1.84 18.85
CA ALA A 620 -10.85 -1.90 20.25
C ALA A 620 -9.93 -2.79 21.08
N GLY A 621 -9.51 -2.27 22.23
CA GLY A 621 -8.61 -2.95 23.14
C GLY A 621 -7.13 -2.85 22.80
N TYR A 622 -6.76 -2.32 21.64
CA TYR A 622 -5.37 -2.09 21.25
C TYR A 622 -4.95 -0.66 21.56
N GLY A 623 -3.76 -0.53 22.15
CA GLY A 623 -3.13 0.75 22.43
C GLY A 623 -2.57 1.43 21.17
N THR A 624 -2.34 2.73 21.28
CA THR A 624 -1.65 3.53 20.26
C THR A 624 -0.49 4.30 20.90
N ALA A 625 0.46 4.73 20.04
CA ALA A 625 1.65 5.42 20.52
C ALA A 625 1.30 6.80 21.13
N GLY A 626 1.68 7.02 22.38
CA GLY A 626 1.73 8.35 23.00
C GLY A 626 2.79 9.24 22.35
N ARG A 627 2.97 10.46 22.90
CA ARG A 627 3.95 11.42 22.37
C ARG A 627 5.35 10.83 22.29
N GLY A 628 5.98 11.00 21.12
CA GLY A 628 7.34 10.55 20.86
C GLY A 628 8.18 11.60 20.11
N ALA A 629 9.46 11.74 20.46
CA ALA A 629 10.40 12.60 19.77
C ALA A 629 11.49 11.76 19.11
N PHE A 630 11.89 12.15 17.89
CA PHE A 630 12.88 11.46 17.07
C PHE A 630 13.84 12.48 16.46
N VAL A 631 15.09 12.08 16.30
CA VAL A 631 16.12 12.88 15.62
C VAL A 631 16.95 11.99 14.71
N GLY A 632 17.36 12.52 13.58
CA GLY A 632 18.13 11.76 12.61
C GLY A 632 18.99 12.61 11.71
N ALA A 633 19.73 11.93 10.87
CA ALA A 633 20.52 12.53 9.80
C ALA A 633 20.36 11.68 8.53
N ARG A 634 20.34 12.35 7.37
CA ARG A 634 20.41 11.72 6.06
C ARG A 634 21.52 12.33 5.22
N ALA A 635 22.13 11.51 4.38
CA ALA A 635 23.20 11.93 3.50
C ALA A 635 23.02 11.34 2.11
N LYS A 636 23.31 12.14 1.07
CA LYS A 636 23.28 11.75 -0.34
C LYS A 636 24.58 12.13 -1.03
N PHE A 637 25.19 11.17 -1.79
CA PHE A 637 26.51 11.30 -2.43
C PHE A 637 26.47 10.96 -3.91
#